data_f12d8d0ac53217ab42c5618d9b3f5120
#
_entry.id   f12d8d0ac53217ab42c5618d9b3f5120
#
_cell.length_a   1.000
_cell.length_b   1.000
_cell.length_c   1.000
_cell.angle_alpha   90.00
_cell.angle_beta   90.00
_cell.angle_gamma   90.00
#
_symmetry.space_group_name_H-M   'P 1'
#
loop_
_entity.id
_entity.type
_entity.pdbx_description
1 polymer ?
#
loop_
_entity_poly.entity_id
_entity_poly.type
_entity_poly.pdbx_seq_one_letter_code
_entity_poly.pdbx_strand_id
1 'polypeptide(L)'
;MRGLVMLILSVTLLLDVFSKTVNIGATLSVKTISGEVSVIAMRAAVDDINSDPNILPGKTLNLSVHDANFSGFLSIVDVLKYMEADMVAVIGPFSSRVAHVVSNVANELHVPFLSFLALDPTLSPLQYPYFIQTAPNDLYLMTAIAEMISYFSYREVIAIYTDSDQFRNSMYILSNKLWEKRCKLSYKIPLLEFSSPQDIRSVLANVRSMESRVVIVHTYAKTGLSVLETAKRLGMMKKGYVWIATTWLTNVLDATGFSSISPSDIQGVLTLRPHIPDSDKRQDFERKWKNLSNGSIGLSAYGLYAYDTVWMVAHALDKFFNEGGKISFSNYSRVKGTDGLNFEALGIFDGGKQLLTNLLQTNMSGLTGPVGFNPERSVIHPSFDIVNMVGDQSWLLGYWSNHSGLSIQSPETLYAKPSNRSSSKQHLRRVVWPGNTTEKPRGWEFLNNGRPLRIGVPLRASFKEIVTQVNGSNEIHGFSIDVFLAALKLIPYPVPYEFVKFGDGHKNPSYTEFVNKVAYNVLDAAVGDITIITNRTKAVDFTQPYIESGLVVVVPIKKLDSRSWAFFRPFTQLMWAITAVFFIIIGVCVWIHEHRLNDEFRGPPKQQLVTVLWFTLSTMVFAHRENTVSTLGRLVLIIWLFVVLIINSSYTASLTSILTVQQLSSPIGGIDSLISTNERIGFQVGSFAENYMIEELNIPKSRLMALGSPQEYAEKLGAGIVAAIVDERPYIDLFLSSNCKFQVVGEEFTKSGWGFAFPKDSPLAVDMSTAILKLSENGELHKIHDYWLKRKTCTPQISDSNQLQLDSFWELFLIFGGACALALLIYFCKMIRVFGKHHSQPQGQSSKSGSCSVRKFLSFVDEKEEEVSKSKLKRKREMSYVEGREVDSRNRSNRIQAEFDEE
;
A
#
# COMPACT_ATOMS: atom_id res chain seq x y z
N MET A 1 -31.48 -2.85 -95.23
CA MET A 1 -31.27 -1.98 -94.14
C MET A 1 -31.91 -2.45 -92.81
N ARG A 2 -33.17 -2.90 -92.72
CA ARG A 2 -33.79 -3.40 -91.45
C ARG A 2 -33.07 -4.66 -90.87
N GLY A 3 -32.62 -5.57 -91.78
CA GLY A 3 -31.90 -6.81 -91.32
C GLY A 3 -30.52 -6.48 -90.73
N LEU A 4 -29.82 -5.48 -91.25
CA LEU A 4 -28.50 -5.07 -90.76
C LEU A 4 -28.59 -4.34 -89.39
N VAL A 5 -29.67 -3.54 -89.23
CA VAL A 5 -29.94 -2.85 -87.96
C VAL A 5 -30.34 -3.85 -86.83
N MET A 6 -31.13 -4.87 -87.22
CA MET A 6 -31.44 -5.98 -86.22
C MET A 6 -30.21 -6.81 -85.88
N LEU A 7 -29.31 -7.07 -86.84
CA LEU A 7 -28.08 -7.81 -86.61
C LEU A 7 -27.11 -6.97 -85.71
N ILE A 8 -27.02 -5.69 -85.95
CA ILE A 8 -26.23 -4.74 -85.17
C ILE A 8 -26.86 -4.59 -83.78
N LEU A 9 -28.16 -4.49 -83.65
CA LEU A 9 -28.86 -4.47 -82.35
C LEU A 9 -28.75 -5.79 -81.63
N SER A 10 -28.79 -6.94 -82.30
CA SER A 10 -28.56 -8.26 -81.68
C SER A 10 -27.11 -8.49 -81.30
N VAL A 11 -26.16 -7.95 -82.08
CA VAL A 11 -24.72 -8.00 -81.76
C VAL A 11 -24.39 -7.01 -80.66
N THR A 12 -25.03 -5.86 -80.57
CA THR A 12 -24.85 -4.92 -79.46
C THR A 12 -25.54 -5.44 -78.19
N LEU A 13 -26.71 -6.07 -78.31
CA LEU A 13 -27.34 -6.78 -77.17
C LEU A 13 -26.55 -8.01 -76.72
N LEU A 14 -25.90 -8.73 -77.62
CA LEU A 14 -24.99 -9.83 -77.30
C LEU A 14 -23.65 -9.36 -76.72
N LEU A 15 -23.19 -8.14 -77.13
CA LEU A 15 -22.00 -7.55 -76.49
C LEU A 15 -22.25 -6.96 -75.12
N ASP A 16 -23.48 -6.58 -74.79
CA ASP A 16 -23.86 -6.16 -73.44
C ASP A 16 -24.08 -7.34 -72.48
N VAL A 17 -24.14 -8.56 -72.97
CA VAL A 17 -24.23 -9.83 -72.12
C VAL A 17 -22.85 -10.36 -71.73
N PHE A 18 -21.74 -9.78 -72.22
CA PHE A 18 -20.44 -10.12 -71.61
C PHE A 18 -20.34 -9.55 -70.19
N SER A 19 -20.55 -10.41 -69.20
CA SER A 19 -20.34 -10.11 -67.82
C SER A 19 -18.99 -9.40 -67.64
N LYS A 20 -19.03 -8.12 -67.18
CA LYS A 20 -17.81 -7.34 -66.96
C LYS A 20 -17.10 -7.96 -65.78
N THR A 21 -15.97 -8.62 -66.03
CA THR A 21 -15.17 -9.30 -64.98
C THR A 21 -14.46 -8.28 -64.10
N VAL A 22 -14.56 -8.43 -62.79
CA VAL A 22 -13.84 -7.62 -61.80
C VAL A 22 -12.75 -8.48 -61.21
N ASN A 23 -11.49 -8.07 -61.31
CA ASN A 23 -10.34 -8.85 -60.90
C ASN A 23 -9.91 -8.45 -59.47
N ILE A 24 -9.71 -9.44 -58.62
CA ILE A 24 -9.09 -9.30 -57.28
C ILE A 24 -7.89 -10.26 -57.18
N GLY A 25 -6.81 -9.80 -56.55
CA GLY A 25 -5.62 -10.61 -56.33
C GLY A 25 -5.57 -11.23 -54.92
N ALA A 26 -4.87 -12.33 -54.79
CA ALA A 26 -4.50 -12.86 -53.46
C ALA A 26 -3.06 -13.35 -53.44
N THR A 27 -2.26 -12.87 -52.51
CA THR A 27 -0.87 -13.32 -52.29
C THR A 27 -0.74 -13.98 -50.95
N LEU A 28 -0.48 -15.29 -50.94
CA LEU A 28 -0.45 -16.15 -49.77
C LEU A 28 0.69 -17.15 -49.83
N SER A 29 1.05 -17.77 -48.73
CA SER A 29 1.93 -18.94 -48.72
C SER A 29 1.06 -20.20 -48.76
N VAL A 30 0.71 -20.61 -49.95
CA VAL A 30 -0.30 -21.69 -50.25
C VAL A 30 0.07 -23.01 -49.59
N LYS A 31 1.36 -23.33 -49.48
CA LYS A 31 1.87 -24.58 -48.87
C LYS A 31 1.78 -24.64 -47.37
N THR A 32 1.28 -23.59 -46.70
CA THR A 32 1.01 -23.60 -45.28
C THR A 32 -0.40 -24.06 -44.99
N ILE A 33 -0.61 -24.59 -43.79
CA ILE A 33 -1.95 -24.99 -43.31
C ILE A 33 -2.94 -23.82 -43.43
N SER A 34 -2.56 -22.64 -42.96
CA SER A 34 -3.42 -21.42 -43.07
C SER A 34 -3.64 -20.99 -44.52
N GLY A 35 -2.60 -21.12 -45.37
CA GLY A 35 -2.70 -20.76 -46.81
C GLY A 35 -3.62 -21.69 -47.57
N GLU A 36 -3.49 -23.00 -47.40
CA GLU A 36 -4.32 -24.01 -48.05
C GLU A 36 -5.79 -23.82 -47.69
N VAL A 37 -6.10 -23.74 -46.36
CA VAL A 37 -7.46 -23.48 -45.90
C VAL A 37 -8.01 -22.19 -46.45
N SER A 38 -7.20 -21.10 -46.48
CA SER A 38 -7.64 -19.79 -46.96
C SER A 38 -7.95 -19.77 -48.45
N VAL A 39 -7.14 -20.44 -49.27
CA VAL A 39 -7.37 -20.49 -50.74
C VAL A 39 -8.68 -21.22 -51.02
N ILE A 40 -8.95 -22.38 -50.38
CA ILE A 40 -10.20 -23.12 -50.56
C ILE A 40 -11.38 -22.23 -50.14
N ALA A 41 -11.29 -21.55 -48.98
CA ALA A 41 -12.35 -20.66 -48.47
C ALA A 41 -12.63 -19.47 -49.38
N MET A 42 -11.58 -18.82 -49.90
CA MET A 42 -11.73 -17.67 -50.82
C MET A 42 -12.35 -18.08 -52.14
N ARG A 43 -11.96 -19.23 -52.72
CA ARG A 43 -12.59 -19.76 -53.93
C ARG A 43 -14.05 -20.04 -53.71
N ALA A 44 -14.39 -20.69 -52.60
CA ALA A 44 -15.77 -20.94 -52.26
C ALA A 44 -16.60 -19.67 -52.09
N ALA A 45 -15.99 -18.59 -51.53
CA ALA A 45 -16.62 -17.26 -51.42
C ALA A 45 -16.90 -16.67 -52.78
N VAL A 46 -15.92 -16.75 -53.69
CA VAL A 46 -16.10 -16.25 -55.07
C VAL A 46 -17.19 -17.00 -55.82
N ASP A 47 -17.24 -18.30 -55.70
CA ASP A 47 -18.30 -19.13 -56.28
C ASP A 47 -19.69 -18.78 -55.72
N ASP A 48 -19.78 -18.58 -54.40
CA ASP A 48 -21.05 -18.21 -53.76
C ASP A 48 -21.49 -16.79 -54.17
N ILE A 49 -20.56 -15.80 -54.25
CA ILE A 49 -20.82 -14.43 -54.71
C ILE A 49 -21.28 -14.42 -56.18
N ASN A 50 -20.63 -15.15 -57.05
CA ASN A 50 -20.97 -15.19 -58.45
C ASN A 50 -22.31 -15.94 -58.70
N SER A 51 -22.76 -16.73 -57.73
CA SER A 51 -24.05 -17.41 -57.78
C SER A 51 -25.19 -16.62 -57.15
N ASP A 52 -24.88 -15.54 -56.39
CA ASP A 52 -25.89 -14.70 -55.74
C ASP A 52 -26.32 -13.54 -56.69
N PRO A 53 -27.59 -13.52 -57.16
CA PRO A 53 -28.06 -12.48 -58.08
C PRO A 53 -28.19 -11.10 -57.43
N ASN A 54 -28.14 -11.00 -56.10
CA ASN A 54 -28.30 -9.72 -55.41
C ASN A 54 -26.98 -8.98 -55.19
N ILE A 55 -25.85 -9.63 -55.41
CA ILE A 55 -24.51 -9.04 -55.24
C ILE A 55 -23.82 -8.97 -56.62
N LEU A 56 -23.31 -7.80 -56.95
CA LEU A 56 -22.66 -7.52 -58.25
C LEU A 56 -23.48 -7.93 -59.45
N PRO A 57 -24.73 -7.53 -59.58
CA PRO A 57 -25.62 -7.96 -60.68
C PRO A 57 -24.99 -7.64 -62.04
N GLY A 58 -24.93 -8.67 -62.89
CA GLY A 58 -24.34 -8.54 -64.25
C GLY A 58 -22.81 -8.43 -64.30
N LYS A 59 -22.12 -8.73 -63.21
CA LYS A 59 -20.66 -8.77 -63.13
C LYS A 59 -20.22 -10.09 -62.50
N THR A 60 -18.99 -10.52 -62.83
CA THR A 60 -18.37 -11.71 -62.23
C THR A 60 -17.10 -11.30 -61.50
N LEU A 61 -16.93 -11.78 -60.28
CA LEU A 61 -15.71 -11.60 -59.51
C LEU A 61 -14.71 -12.72 -59.93
N ASN A 62 -13.49 -12.32 -60.23
CA ASN A 62 -12.41 -13.24 -60.59
C ASN A 62 -11.25 -13.12 -59.59
N LEU A 63 -10.87 -14.22 -58.97
CA LEU A 63 -9.79 -14.29 -57.96
C LEU A 63 -8.53 -14.93 -58.57
N SER A 64 -7.46 -14.16 -58.63
CA SER A 64 -6.13 -14.66 -58.98
C SER A 64 -5.31 -14.91 -57.70
N VAL A 65 -4.87 -16.13 -57.51
CA VAL A 65 -4.08 -16.55 -56.31
C VAL A 65 -2.66 -16.87 -56.70
N HIS A 66 -1.68 -16.22 -56.09
CA HIS A 66 -0.26 -16.50 -56.27
C HIS A 66 0.35 -17.05 -54.97
N ASP A 67 1.28 -18.02 -55.11
CA ASP A 67 2.05 -18.62 -54.00
C ASP A 67 3.36 -17.90 -53.78
N ALA A 68 3.44 -17.10 -52.75
CA ALA A 68 4.66 -16.38 -52.37
C ALA A 68 5.72 -17.24 -51.71
N ASN A 69 5.43 -18.50 -51.39
CA ASN A 69 6.33 -19.52 -50.80
C ASN A 69 7.22 -18.96 -49.67
N PHE A 70 6.66 -18.16 -48.76
CA PHE A 70 7.34 -17.45 -47.67
C PHE A 70 8.39 -16.40 -48.12
N SER A 71 8.54 -16.16 -49.39
CA SER A 71 9.48 -15.17 -49.90
C SER A 71 8.86 -13.78 -49.91
N GLY A 72 9.42 -12.87 -49.13
CA GLY A 72 9.01 -11.44 -49.17
C GLY A 72 9.25 -10.82 -50.54
N PHE A 73 10.31 -11.23 -51.21
CA PHE A 73 10.62 -10.77 -52.57
C PHE A 73 9.58 -11.26 -53.59
N LEU A 74 9.23 -12.55 -53.57
CA LEU A 74 8.19 -13.07 -54.49
C LEU A 74 6.83 -12.41 -54.25
N SER A 75 6.46 -12.15 -52.98
CA SER A 75 5.25 -11.42 -52.64
C SER A 75 5.22 -10.02 -53.25
N ILE A 76 6.35 -9.31 -53.26
CA ILE A 76 6.44 -7.98 -53.89
C ILE A 76 6.31 -8.10 -55.39
N VAL A 77 6.98 -9.08 -56.01
CA VAL A 77 6.85 -9.33 -57.46
C VAL A 77 5.41 -9.67 -57.84
N ASP A 78 4.73 -10.50 -57.06
CA ASP A 78 3.35 -10.86 -57.32
C ASP A 78 2.41 -9.65 -57.18
N VAL A 79 2.63 -8.78 -56.19
CA VAL A 79 1.86 -7.53 -56.04
C VAL A 79 2.07 -6.64 -57.29
N LEU A 80 3.28 -6.47 -57.79
CA LEU A 80 3.54 -5.67 -58.97
C LEU A 80 2.85 -6.26 -60.23
N LYS A 81 2.84 -7.59 -60.40
CA LYS A 81 2.08 -8.28 -61.47
C LYS A 81 0.57 -8.05 -61.32
N TYR A 82 0.05 -8.01 -60.12
CA TYR A 82 -1.36 -7.67 -59.92
C TYR A 82 -1.68 -6.25 -60.33
N MET A 83 -0.77 -5.32 -60.08
CA MET A 83 -0.98 -3.91 -60.52
C MET A 83 -0.94 -3.77 -62.05
N GLU A 84 -0.16 -4.61 -62.75
CA GLU A 84 -0.18 -4.70 -64.24
C GLU A 84 -1.47 -5.36 -64.78
N ALA A 85 -2.16 -6.15 -63.96
CA ALA A 85 -3.39 -6.87 -64.34
C ALA A 85 -4.68 -6.19 -63.87
N ASP A 86 -4.63 -4.89 -63.62
CA ASP A 86 -5.81 -4.05 -63.26
C ASP A 86 -6.65 -4.63 -62.07
N MET A 87 -5.99 -5.08 -61.03
CA MET A 87 -6.66 -5.57 -59.85
C MET A 87 -7.20 -4.41 -59.01
N VAL A 88 -8.46 -4.49 -58.57
CA VAL A 88 -9.14 -3.42 -57.79
C VAL A 88 -8.93 -3.55 -56.31
N ALA A 89 -8.60 -4.74 -55.82
CA ALA A 89 -8.24 -5.04 -54.42
C ALA A 89 -7.31 -6.26 -54.36
N VAL A 90 -6.47 -6.33 -53.34
CA VAL A 90 -5.58 -7.47 -53.09
C VAL A 90 -5.77 -8.01 -51.70
N ILE A 91 -5.97 -9.33 -51.58
CA ILE A 91 -6.09 -10.04 -50.30
C ILE A 91 -4.74 -10.63 -49.92
N GLY A 92 -4.26 -10.28 -48.72
CA GLY A 92 -2.93 -10.60 -48.26
C GLY A 92 -2.11 -9.34 -47.96
N PRO A 93 -0.81 -9.46 -47.75
CA PRO A 93 0.00 -10.69 -47.77
C PRO A 93 -0.16 -11.56 -46.51
N PHE A 94 0.48 -12.75 -46.54
CA PHE A 94 0.54 -13.68 -45.44
C PHE A 94 1.39 -13.13 -44.26
N SER A 95 2.51 -12.48 -44.55
CA SER A 95 3.50 -12.01 -43.60
C SER A 95 3.41 -10.52 -43.36
N SER A 96 3.38 -10.08 -42.12
CA SER A 96 3.40 -8.65 -41.76
C SER A 96 4.64 -7.92 -42.25
N ARG A 97 5.79 -8.58 -42.39
CA ARG A 97 7.03 -8.02 -42.97
C ARG A 97 6.77 -7.59 -44.42
N VAL A 98 6.10 -8.44 -45.15
CA VAL A 98 5.72 -8.12 -46.54
C VAL A 98 4.66 -7.01 -46.56
N ALA A 99 3.70 -7.06 -45.66
CA ALA A 99 2.66 -6.05 -45.55
C ALA A 99 3.23 -4.64 -45.39
N HIS A 100 4.25 -4.44 -44.56
CA HIS A 100 4.93 -3.13 -44.41
C HIS A 100 5.52 -2.60 -45.72
N VAL A 101 6.04 -3.47 -46.58
CA VAL A 101 6.62 -3.08 -47.87
C VAL A 101 5.53 -2.81 -48.90
N VAL A 102 4.63 -3.78 -49.09
CA VAL A 102 3.59 -3.68 -50.12
C VAL A 102 2.53 -2.63 -49.83
N SER A 103 2.34 -2.27 -48.58
CA SER A 103 1.42 -1.18 -48.17
C SER A 103 1.86 0.17 -48.73
N ASN A 104 3.15 0.41 -48.95
CA ASN A 104 3.61 1.62 -49.62
C ASN A 104 3.18 1.61 -51.10
N VAL A 105 3.25 0.45 -51.77
CA VAL A 105 2.75 0.29 -53.15
C VAL A 105 1.23 0.49 -53.20
N ALA A 106 0.50 -0.10 -52.25
CA ALA A 106 -0.93 0.08 -52.10
C ALA A 106 -1.33 1.57 -51.98
N ASN A 107 -0.59 2.32 -51.16
CA ASN A 107 -0.82 3.76 -50.98
C ASN A 107 -0.57 4.59 -52.25
N GLU A 108 0.50 4.29 -52.98
CA GLU A 108 0.84 5.02 -54.22
C GLU A 108 -0.12 4.70 -55.36
N LEU A 109 -0.58 3.44 -55.47
CA LEU A 109 -1.45 3.00 -56.54
C LEU A 109 -2.94 3.04 -56.19
N HIS A 110 -3.27 3.47 -54.98
CA HIS A 110 -4.62 3.58 -54.44
C HIS A 110 -5.43 2.27 -54.45
N VAL A 111 -4.76 1.12 -54.34
CA VAL A 111 -5.41 -0.18 -54.36
C VAL A 111 -5.53 -0.69 -52.91
N PRO A 112 -6.73 -0.98 -52.39
CA PRO A 112 -6.92 -1.52 -51.07
C PRO A 112 -6.30 -2.93 -50.90
N PHE A 113 -5.51 -3.10 -49.84
CA PHE A 113 -4.97 -4.38 -49.41
C PHE A 113 -5.67 -4.83 -48.11
N LEU A 114 -6.20 -6.03 -48.12
CA LEU A 114 -6.91 -6.60 -47.00
C LEU A 114 -6.18 -7.86 -46.51
N SER A 115 -5.82 -7.92 -45.21
CA SER A 115 -5.17 -9.11 -44.68
C SER A 115 -5.82 -9.56 -43.37
N PHE A 116 -6.06 -10.88 -43.28
CA PHE A 116 -6.50 -11.58 -42.05
C PHE A 116 -5.36 -12.35 -41.41
N LEU A 117 -4.13 -12.29 -41.94
CA LEU A 117 -2.93 -13.01 -41.43
C LEU A 117 -1.78 -12.07 -41.04
N ALA A 118 -1.65 -10.91 -41.69
CA ALA A 118 -0.67 -9.90 -41.34
C ALA A 118 -1.23 -9.03 -40.18
N LEU A 119 -1.05 -9.50 -38.96
CA LEU A 119 -1.72 -9.01 -37.75
C LEU A 119 -0.83 -8.10 -36.87
N ASP A 120 0.30 -7.62 -37.43
CA ASP A 120 1.20 -6.69 -36.72
C ASP A 120 0.46 -5.40 -36.39
N PRO A 121 0.38 -5.01 -35.10
CA PRO A 121 -0.29 -3.77 -34.67
C PRO A 121 0.37 -2.49 -35.15
N THR A 122 1.61 -2.55 -35.62
CA THR A 122 2.35 -1.39 -36.18
C THR A 122 1.92 -1.04 -37.61
N LEU A 123 1.14 -1.91 -38.27
CA LEU A 123 0.48 -1.62 -39.53
C LEU A 123 -0.67 -0.60 -39.33
N SER A 124 -0.30 0.59 -38.91
CA SER A 124 -1.22 1.65 -38.52
C SER A 124 -1.95 2.25 -39.74
N PRO A 125 -3.26 2.50 -39.66
CA PRO A 125 -4.02 3.20 -40.71
C PRO A 125 -3.53 4.62 -41.01
N LEU A 126 -2.82 5.26 -40.06
CA LEU A 126 -2.21 6.58 -40.27
C LEU A 126 -1.02 6.50 -41.23
N GLN A 127 -0.24 5.43 -41.14
CA GLN A 127 0.94 5.21 -41.98
C GLN A 127 0.57 4.50 -43.31
N TYR A 128 -0.37 3.56 -43.25
CA TYR A 128 -0.80 2.71 -44.35
C TYR A 128 -2.31 2.79 -44.58
N PRO A 129 -2.79 3.92 -45.13
CA PRO A 129 -4.23 4.17 -45.26
C PRO A 129 -4.97 3.18 -46.18
N TYR A 130 -4.31 2.51 -47.11
CA TYR A 130 -4.90 1.51 -48.01
C TYR A 130 -4.72 0.08 -47.52
N PHE A 131 -4.10 -0.15 -46.32
CA PHE A 131 -4.00 -1.45 -45.71
C PHE A 131 -5.06 -1.66 -44.62
N ILE A 132 -5.80 -2.77 -44.69
CA ILE A 132 -6.89 -3.10 -43.80
C ILE A 132 -6.65 -4.48 -43.17
N GLN A 133 -6.65 -4.58 -41.84
CA GLN A 133 -6.64 -5.84 -41.12
C GLN A 133 -8.09 -6.32 -40.93
N THR A 134 -8.42 -7.52 -41.46
CA THR A 134 -9.78 -8.07 -41.41
C THR A 134 -9.98 -9.12 -40.34
N ALA A 135 -8.96 -9.38 -39.52
CA ALA A 135 -9.02 -10.21 -38.31
C ALA A 135 -8.44 -9.47 -37.09
N PRO A 136 -8.75 -9.88 -35.84
CA PRO A 136 -8.19 -9.27 -34.65
C PRO A 136 -6.66 -9.33 -34.63
N ASN A 137 -6.01 -8.18 -34.48
CA ASN A 137 -4.55 -8.08 -34.50
C ASN A 137 -3.92 -8.49 -33.19
N ASP A 138 -2.60 -8.61 -33.18
CA ASP A 138 -1.82 -9.09 -32.04
C ASP A 138 -1.91 -8.18 -30.79
N LEU A 139 -2.34 -6.91 -30.91
CA LEU A 139 -2.62 -6.07 -29.73
C LEU A 139 -3.69 -6.70 -28.83
N TYR A 140 -4.77 -7.16 -29.42
CA TYR A 140 -5.86 -7.79 -28.68
C TYR A 140 -5.45 -9.15 -28.14
N LEU A 141 -4.70 -9.95 -28.91
CA LEU A 141 -4.17 -11.24 -28.49
C LEU A 141 -3.24 -11.10 -27.28
N MET A 142 -2.29 -10.16 -27.33
CA MET A 142 -1.34 -9.92 -26.22
C MET A 142 -2.05 -9.37 -24.98
N THR A 143 -3.09 -8.55 -25.19
CA THR A 143 -3.93 -8.06 -24.08
C THR A 143 -4.67 -9.22 -23.40
N ALA A 144 -5.26 -10.13 -24.16
CA ALA A 144 -5.94 -11.31 -23.65
C ALA A 144 -4.99 -12.21 -22.84
N ILE A 145 -3.78 -12.43 -23.33
CA ILE A 145 -2.75 -13.21 -22.62
C ILE A 145 -2.35 -12.53 -21.33
N ALA A 146 -2.11 -11.21 -21.35
CA ALA A 146 -1.73 -10.46 -20.14
C ALA A 146 -2.85 -10.50 -19.07
N GLU A 147 -4.12 -10.39 -19.47
CA GLU A 147 -5.24 -10.51 -18.54
C GLU A 147 -5.38 -11.93 -17.99
N MET A 148 -5.15 -12.96 -18.80
CA MET A 148 -5.15 -14.35 -18.37
C MET A 148 -4.03 -14.64 -17.35
N ILE A 149 -2.81 -14.12 -17.58
CA ILE A 149 -1.68 -14.23 -16.65
C ILE A 149 -1.99 -13.54 -15.32
N SER A 150 -2.55 -12.33 -15.38
CA SER A 150 -2.99 -11.59 -14.20
C SER A 150 -4.09 -12.32 -13.43
N TYR A 151 -5.06 -12.89 -14.13
CA TYR A 151 -6.13 -13.70 -13.52
C TYR A 151 -5.59 -14.89 -12.71
N PHE A 152 -4.58 -15.58 -13.26
CA PHE A 152 -3.89 -16.66 -12.55
C PHE A 152 -2.85 -16.16 -11.54
N SER A 153 -2.68 -14.83 -11.36
CA SER A 153 -1.76 -14.23 -10.41
C SER A 153 -0.30 -14.66 -10.61
N TYR A 154 0.12 -14.89 -11.84
CA TYR A 154 1.52 -15.09 -12.17
C TYR A 154 2.23 -13.73 -12.27
N ARG A 155 3.41 -13.62 -11.68
CA ARG A 155 4.17 -12.36 -11.63
C ARG A 155 5.26 -12.27 -12.66
N GLU A 156 5.83 -13.43 -13.04
CA GLU A 156 6.91 -13.51 -13.99
C GLU A 156 6.60 -14.54 -15.06
N VAL A 157 6.87 -14.18 -16.30
CA VAL A 157 6.69 -15.04 -17.47
C VAL A 157 7.90 -14.99 -18.38
N ILE A 158 8.09 -16.07 -19.14
CA ILE A 158 9.08 -16.21 -20.20
C ILE A 158 8.35 -16.26 -21.52
N ALA A 159 8.82 -15.57 -22.55
CA ALA A 159 8.29 -15.68 -23.90
C ALA A 159 9.34 -16.26 -24.85
N ILE A 160 8.96 -17.29 -25.58
CA ILE A 160 9.67 -17.87 -26.70
C ILE A 160 8.93 -17.41 -27.96
N TYR A 161 9.62 -16.73 -28.86
CA TYR A 161 8.97 -16.17 -30.05
C TYR A 161 9.85 -16.29 -31.30
N THR A 162 9.24 -16.29 -32.47
CA THR A 162 9.98 -16.26 -33.76
C THR A 162 10.59 -14.87 -33.96
N ASP A 163 11.86 -14.81 -34.33
CA ASP A 163 12.59 -13.56 -34.53
C ASP A 163 12.21 -12.89 -35.87
N SER A 164 11.07 -12.21 -35.85
CA SER A 164 10.61 -11.36 -36.94
C SER A 164 9.95 -10.10 -36.38
N ASP A 165 9.79 -9.08 -37.20
CA ASP A 165 9.27 -7.78 -36.74
C ASP A 165 7.90 -7.88 -36.07
N GLN A 166 6.98 -8.63 -36.65
CA GLN A 166 5.64 -8.88 -36.09
C GLN A 166 5.73 -9.42 -34.65
N PHE A 167 6.48 -10.52 -34.49
CA PHE A 167 6.57 -11.18 -33.19
C PHE A 167 7.34 -10.34 -32.17
N ARG A 168 8.37 -9.56 -32.59
CA ARG A 168 9.05 -8.60 -31.73
C ARG A 168 8.10 -7.50 -31.24
N ASN A 169 7.31 -6.94 -32.16
CA ASN A 169 6.32 -5.91 -31.82
C ASN A 169 5.25 -6.46 -30.87
N SER A 170 4.80 -7.68 -31.09
CA SER A 170 3.88 -8.39 -30.19
C SER A 170 4.48 -8.58 -28.78
N MET A 171 5.78 -8.91 -28.68
CA MET A 171 6.48 -9.03 -27.41
C MET A 171 6.64 -7.68 -26.68
N TYR A 172 6.81 -6.59 -27.43
CA TYR A 172 6.81 -5.25 -26.82
C TYR A 172 5.44 -4.92 -26.22
N ILE A 173 4.38 -5.17 -26.98
CA ILE A 173 3.01 -4.96 -26.48
C ILE A 173 2.72 -5.84 -25.28
N LEU A 174 3.07 -7.13 -25.32
CA LEU A 174 2.89 -8.05 -24.21
C LEU A 174 3.62 -7.55 -22.95
N SER A 175 4.86 -7.07 -23.12
CA SER A 175 5.63 -6.52 -22.00
C SER A 175 4.93 -5.33 -21.35
N ASN A 176 4.39 -4.41 -22.15
CA ASN A 176 3.66 -3.25 -21.65
C ASN A 176 2.35 -3.65 -20.95
N LYS A 177 1.58 -4.56 -21.57
CA LYS A 177 0.30 -5.04 -21.00
C LYS A 177 0.50 -5.85 -19.73
N LEU A 178 1.56 -6.60 -19.61
CA LEU A 178 1.95 -7.30 -18.38
C LEU A 178 2.34 -6.29 -17.29
N TRP A 179 3.12 -5.27 -17.65
CA TRP A 179 3.50 -4.21 -16.71
C TRP A 179 2.28 -3.48 -16.13
N GLU A 180 1.29 -3.14 -16.95
CA GLU A 180 0.01 -2.57 -16.51
C GLU A 180 -0.69 -3.46 -15.46
N LYS A 181 -0.47 -4.77 -15.52
CA LYS A 181 -1.05 -5.77 -14.61
C LYS A 181 -0.09 -6.16 -13.46
N ARG A 182 1.02 -5.44 -13.26
CA ARG A 182 2.06 -5.74 -12.27
C ARG A 182 2.69 -7.13 -12.46
N CYS A 183 2.76 -7.60 -13.70
CA CYS A 183 3.46 -8.80 -14.13
C CYS A 183 4.70 -8.40 -14.92
N LYS A 184 5.72 -9.24 -14.91
CA LYS A 184 6.99 -8.97 -15.59
C LYS A 184 7.23 -10.01 -16.68
N LEU A 185 7.62 -9.57 -17.86
CA LEU A 185 8.18 -10.44 -18.89
C LEU A 185 9.71 -10.52 -18.64
N SER A 186 10.11 -11.54 -17.89
CA SER A 186 11.49 -11.67 -17.38
C SER A 186 12.49 -11.99 -18.49
N TYR A 187 12.09 -12.85 -19.44
CA TYR A 187 12.95 -13.26 -20.53
C TYR A 187 12.20 -13.31 -21.85
N LYS A 188 12.81 -12.74 -22.89
CA LYS A 188 12.37 -12.75 -24.28
C LYS A 188 13.38 -13.56 -25.09
N ILE A 189 12.99 -14.71 -25.58
CA ILE A 189 13.88 -15.67 -26.22
C ILE A 189 13.51 -15.80 -27.69
N PRO A 190 14.27 -15.21 -28.60
CA PRO A 190 14.03 -15.32 -30.04
C PRO A 190 14.46 -16.69 -30.56
N LEU A 191 13.66 -17.25 -31.47
CA LEU A 191 13.97 -18.40 -32.29
C LEU A 191 13.97 -17.97 -33.77
N LEU A 192 14.91 -18.47 -34.55
CA LEU A 192 14.86 -18.28 -35.99
C LEU A 192 13.68 -19.06 -36.59
N GLU A 193 13.12 -18.57 -37.68
CA GLU A 193 11.97 -19.18 -38.35
C GLU A 193 12.16 -20.66 -38.66
N PHE A 194 13.39 -21.05 -38.99
CA PHE A 194 13.79 -22.43 -39.30
C PHE A 194 14.84 -22.94 -38.31
N SER A 195 14.63 -22.73 -37.02
CA SER A 195 15.53 -23.23 -35.96
C SER A 195 15.62 -24.77 -36.00
N SER A 196 16.83 -25.27 -35.88
CA SER A 196 17.05 -26.72 -35.78
C SER A 196 16.55 -27.29 -34.45
N PRO A 197 16.23 -28.59 -34.36
CA PRO A 197 15.88 -29.23 -33.10
C PRO A 197 16.94 -29.06 -32.01
N GLN A 198 18.21 -28.90 -32.40
CA GLN A 198 19.32 -28.67 -31.44
C GLN A 198 19.30 -27.27 -30.90
N ASP A 199 18.99 -26.24 -31.70
CA ASP A 199 18.83 -24.85 -31.24
C ASP A 199 17.68 -24.74 -30.26
N ILE A 200 16.52 -25.33 -30.60
CA ILE A 200 15.36 -25.37 -29.73
C ILE A 200 15.71 -26.06 -28.41
N ARG A 201 16.47 -27.17 -28.45
CA ARG A 201 16.89 -27.87 -27.23
C ARG A 201 17.80 -27.01 -26.35
N SER A 202 18.74 -26.26 -26.93
CA SER A 202 19.63 -25.37 -26.18
C SER A 202 18.85 -24.23 -25.52
N VAL A 203 17.91 -23.64 -26.25
CA VAL A 203 17.01 -22.60 -25.72
C VAL A 203 16.19 -23.12 -24.55
N LEU A 204 15.57 -24.28 -24.70
CA LEU A 204 14.75 -24.87 -23.64
C LEU A 204 15.56 -25.33 -22.41
N ALA A 205 16.82 -25.76 -22.62
CA ALA A 205 17.73 -26.05 -21.51
C ALA A 205 18.01 -24.77 -20.68
N ASN A 206 18.19 -23.63 -21.36
CA ASN A 206 18.33 -22.34 -20.69
C ASN A 206 17.03 -21.93 -19.96
N VAL A 207 15.87 -22.06 -20.59
CA VAL A 207 14.56 -21.81 -19.96
C VAL A 207 14.38 -22.68 -18.71
N ARG A 208 14.79 -23.93 -18.75
CA ARG A 208 14.71 -24.84 -17.60
C ARG A 208 15.57 -24.36 -16.42
N SER A 209 16.65 -23.61 -16.67
CA SER A 209 17.53 -23.04 -15.65
C SER A 209 17.04 -21.69 -15.11
N MET A 210 15.89 -21.17 -15.56
CA MET A 210 15.30 -19.92 -15.10
C MET A 210 14.29 -20.18 -13.96
N GLU A 211 14.03 -19.18 -13.15
CA GLU A 211 13.08 -19.31 -12.02
C GLU A 211 11.62 -19.42 -12.46
N SER A 212 11.21 -18.64 -13.44
CA SER A 212 9.85 -18.69 -13.97
C SER A 212 9.57 -20.04 -14.66
N ARG A 213 8.38 -20.57 -14.41
CA ARG A 213 7.84 -21.78 -15.02
C ARG A 213 6.62 -21.51 -15.91
N VAL A 214 6.32 -20.23 -16.17
CA VAL A 214 5.26 -19.79 -17.07
C VAL A 214 5.88 -19.41 -18.40
N VAL A 215 5.59 -20.19 -19.43
CA VAL A 215 6.19 -20.06 -20.76
C VAL A 215 5.12 -19.75 -21.79
N ILE A 216 5.28 -18.64 -22.50
CA ILE A 216 4.44 -18.25 -23.63
C ILE A 216 5.18 -18.62 -24.91
N VAL A 217 4.50 -19.27 -25.84
CA VAL A 217 5.04 -19.67 -27.16
C VAL A 217 4.29 -18.93 -28.25
N HIS A 218 4.95 -17.96 -28.87
CA HIS A 218 4.41 -17.13 -29.95
C HIS A 218 5.25 -17.29 -31.21
N THR A 219 4.92 -18.29 -31.99
CA THR A 219 5.74 -18.76 -33.14
C THR A 219 4.87 -19.22 -34.30
N TYR A 220 5.49 -19.55 -35.42
CA TYR A 220 4.80 -20.30 -36.47
C TYR A 220 4.53 -21.76 -36.02
N ALA A 221 3.51 -22.37 -36.60
CA ALA A 221 3.00 -23.69 -36.21
C ALA A 221 4.09 -24.79 -36.13
N LYS A 222 4.90 -24.92 -37.13
CA LYS A 222 5.95 -25.94 -37.20
C LYS A 222 7.00 -25.78 -36.08
N THR A 223 7.47 -24.56 -35.86
CA THR A 223 8.42 -24.24 -34.78
C THR A 223 7.77 -24.44 -33.40
N GLY A 224 6.52 -24.01 -33.24
CA GLY A 224 5.78 -24.16 -31.99
C GLY A 224 5.57 -25.63 -31.57
N LEU A 225 5.22 -26.48 -32.50
CA LEU A 225 5.10 -27.93 -32.24
C LEU A 225 6.44 -28.54 -31.83
N SER A 226 7.52 -28.17 -32.52
CA SER A 226 8.88 -28.63 -32.18
C SER A 226 9.33 -28.16 -30.81
N VAL A 227 8.92 -26.95 -30.38
CA VAL A 227 9.18 -26.44 -29.02
C VAL A 227 8.45 -27.30 -27.97
N LEU A 228 7.15 -27.57 -28.14
CA LEU A 228 6.38 -28.38 -27.19
C LEU A 228 6.86 -29.82 -27.12
N GLU A 229 7.15 -30.44 -28.24
CA GLU A 229 7.73 -31.78 -28.30
C GLU A 229 9.08 -31.86 -27.57
N THR A 230 9.98 -30.90 -27.84
CA THR A 230 11.30 -30.84 -27.17
C THR A 230 11.15 -30.55 -25.68
N ALA A 231 10.21 -29.67 -25.30
CA ALA A 231 9.90 -29.39 -23.90
C ALA A 231 9.45 -30.66 -23.14
N LYS A 232 8.65 -31.49 -23.79
CA LYS A 232 8.27 -32.77 -23.21
C LYS A 232 9.48 -33.70 -23.03
N ARG A 233 10.33 -33.82 -24.03
CA ARG A 233 11.55 -34.66 -23.95
C ARG A 233 12.47 -34.20 -22.83
N LEU A 234 12.50 -32.89 -22.52
CA LEU A 234 13.26 -32.29 -21.42
C LEU A 234 12.55 -32.37 -20.06
N GLY A 235 11.35 -32.98 -19.99
CA GLY A 235 10.57 -33.10 -18.76
C GLY A 235 9.94 -31.80 -18.27
N MET A 236 9.69 -30.82 -19.17
CA MET A 236 9.07 -29.53 -18.86
C MET A 236 7.55 -29.54 -19.03
N MET A 237 6.93 -30.68 -19.41
CA MET A 237 5.47 -30.85 -19.50
C MET A 237 4.92 -31.62 -18.27
N LYS A 238 5.42 -31.28 -17.08
CA LYS A 238 5.06 -31.91 -15.79
C LYS A 238 4.44 -30.88 -14.84
N LYS A 239 3.94 -31.37 -13.70
CA LYS A 239 3.44 -30.51 -12.60
C LYS A 239 4.43 -29.39 -12.29
N GLY A 240 3.94 -28.16 -12.17
CA GLY A 240 4.73 -26.95 -11.87
C GLY A 240 4.93 -26.01 -13.05
N TYR A 241 4.86 -26.52 -14.29
CA TYR A 241 4.95 -25.71 -15.49
C TYR A 241 3.59 -25.20 -15.95
N VAL A 242 3.62 -24.05 -16.62
CA VAL A 242 2.48 -23.45 -17.33
C VAL A 242 2.92 -23.10 -18.75
N TRP A 243 2.21 -23.62 -19.73
CA TRP A 243 2.46 -23.39 -21.14
C TRP A 243 1.29 -22.68 -21.75
N ILE A 244 1.54 -21.56 -22.42
CA ILE A 244 0.56 -20.78 -23.15
C ILE A 244 1.01 -20.68 -24.60
N ALA A 245 0.29 -21.36 -25.49
CA ALA A 245 0.48 -21.21 -26.93
C ALA A 245 -0.47 -20.13 -27.47
N THR A 246 -0.01 -19.34 -28.43
CA THR A 246 -0.88 -18.39 -29.10
C THR A 246 -1.76 -19.10 -30.15
N THR A 247 -2.49 -18.36 -30.97
CA THR A 247 -3.49 -18.88 -31.92
C THR A 247 -2.97 -19.89 -32.94
N TRP A 248 -1.64 -20.04 -33.11
CA TRP A 248 -1.06 -20.99 -34.01
C TRP A 248 -1.44 -22.46 -33.67
N LEU A 249 -1.55 -22.77 -32.36
CA LEU A 249 -1.87 -24.15 -31.95
C LEU A 249 -3.30 -24.53 -32.30
N THR A 250 -4.26 -23.67 -31.98
CA THR A 250 -5.67 -23.91 -32.35
C THR A 250 -5.87 -23.95 -33.86
N ASN A 251 -5.16 -23.11 -34.60
CA ASN A 251 -5.23 -23.12 -36.08
C ASN A 251 -4.75 -24.45 -36.67
N VAL A 252 -3.68 -25.02 -36.12
CA VAL A 252 -3.22 -26.38 -36.56
C VAL A 252 -4.26 -27.45 -36.19
N LEU A 253 -4.73 -27.43 -34.96
CA LEU A 253 -5.67 -28.43 -34.48
C LEU A 253 -7.02 -28.43 -35.22
N ASP A 254 -7.52 -27.21 -35.51
CA ASP A 254 -8.76 -27.04 -36.27
C ASP A 254 -8.61 -27.54 -37.73
N ALA A 255 -7.42 -27.41 -38.31
CA ALA A 255 -7.14 -27.80 -39.68
C ALA A 255 -6.76 -29.29 -39.85
N THR A 256 -5.96 -29.83 -38.91
CA THR A 256 -5.40 -31.22 -39.09
C THR A 256 -5.92 -32.18 -38.06
N GLY A 257 -6.68 -31.73 -37.07
CA GLY A 257 -7.11 -32.54 -35.94
C GLY A 257 -5.94 -33.03 -35.05
N PHE A 258 -6.26 -33.86 -34.08
CA PHE A 258 -5.27 -34.44 -33.16
C PHE A 258 -4.44 -35.59 -33.79
N SER A 259 -4.76 -36.02 -35.03
CA SER A 259 -4.03 -37.09 -35.68
C SER A 259 -2.58 -36.77 -36.04
N SER A 260 -2.27 -35.46 -36.18
CA SER A 260 -0.92 -34.98 -36.55
C SER A 260 -0.06 -34.58 -35.35
N ILE A 261 -0.65 -34.55 -34.11
CA ILE A 261 0.03 -34.12 -32.91
C ILE A 261 -0.17 -35.16 -31.81
N SER A 262 0.91 -35.55 -31.14
CA SER A 262 0.76 -36.43 -29.97
C SER A 262 0.02 -35.69 -28.84
N PRO A 263 -1.13 -36.16 -28.37
CA PRO A 263 -1.88 -35.52 -27.29
C PRO A 263 -1.05 -35.26 -26.03
N SER A 264 -0.06 -36.14 -25.81
CA SER A 264 0.83 -36.02 -24.65
C SER A 264 1.82 -34.84 -24.74
N ASP A 265 2.07 -34.28 -25.94
CA ASP A 265 3.00 -33.16 -26.13
C ASP A 265 2.34 -31.80 -25.85
N ILE A 266 1.02 -31.75 -25.88
CA ILE A 266 0.20 -30.56 -25.68
C ILE A 266 -0.67 -30.65 -24.42
N GLN A 267 -0.56 -31.71 -23.64
CA GLN A 267 -1.37 -31.92 -22.44
C GLN A 267 -1.23 -30.76 -21.44
N GLY A 268 -2.34 -30.12 -21.10
CA GLY A 268 -2.38 -29.01 -20.13
C GLY A 268 -1.95 -27.65 -20.69
N VAL A 269 -1.67 -27.57 -22.00
CA VAL A 269 -1.36 -26.30 -22.67
C VAL A 269 -2.60 -25.44 -22.76
N LEU A 270 -2.48 -24.16 -22.39
CA LEU A 270 -3.48 -23.14 -22.64
C LEU A 270 -3.24 -22.51 -23.99
N THR A 271 -4.30 -22.21 -24.73
CA THR A 271 -4.18 -21.53 -26.03
C THR A 271 -5.39 -20.65 -26.26
N LEU A 272 -5.28 -19.77 -27.24
CA LEU A 272 -6.36 -18.87 -27.66
C LEU A 272 -6.79 -19.23 -29.07
N ARG A 273 -8.09 -19.07 -29.37
CA ARG A 273 -8.68 -19.17 -30.70
C ARG A 273 -9.48 -17.89 -30.95
N PRO A 274 -9.39 -17.25 -32.13
CA PRO A 274 -10.31 -16.17 -32.46
C PRO A 274 -11.76 -16.64 -32.26
N HIS A 275 -12.53 -15.90 -31.48
CA HIS A 275 -13.91 -16.27 -31.20
C HIS A 275 -14.78 -16.08 -32.43
N ILE A 276 -15.54 -17.09 -32.78
CA ILE A 276 -16.47 -17.06 -33.89
C ILE A 276 -17.83 -17.53 -33.39
N PRO A 277 -18.87 -16.68 -33.47
CA PRO A 277 -20.21 -17.02 -33.06
C PRO A 277 -20.77 -18.26 -33.78
N ASP A 278 -21.56 -19.03 -33.09
CA ASP A 278 -22.32 -20.10 -33.74
C ASP A 278 -23.51 -19.47 -34.50
N SER A 279 -23.60 -19.77 -35.78
CA SER A 279 -24.66 -19.28 -36.65
C SER A 279 -25.04 -20.32 -37.68
N ASP A 280 -26.30 -20.30 -38.15
CA ASP A 280 -26.77 -21.20 -39.18
C ASP A 280 -25.91 -21.13 -40.43
N LYS A 281 -25.52 -19.89 -40.85
CA LYS A 281 -24.61 -19.66 -41.99
C LYS A 281 -23.28 -20.39 -41.85
N ARG A 282 -22.71 -20.35 -40.66
CA ARG A 282 -21.45 -21.01 -40.35
C ARG A 282 -21.62 -22.54 -40.41
N GLN A 283 -22.66 -23.09 -39.80
CA GLN A 283 -22.95 -24.55 -39.81
C GLN A 283 -23.20 -25.07 -41.22
N ASP A 284 -23.89 -24.27 -42.08
CA ASP A 284 -24.08 -24.60 -43.47
C ASP A 284 -22.75 -24.60 -44.25
N PHE A 285 -21.90 -23.62 -44.01
CA PHE A 285 -20.59 -23.59 -44.64
C PHE A 285 -19.67 -24.74 -44.13
N GLU A 286 -19.69 -25.07 -42.85
CA GLU A 286 -18.96 -26.23 -42.30
C GLU A 286 -19.40 -27.57 -42.91
N ARG A 287 -20.70 -27.72 -43.22
CA ARG A 287 -21.21 -28.85 -44.01
C ARG A 287 -20.69 -28.89 -45.45
N LYS A 288 -20.70 -27.72 -46.10
CA LYS A 288 -20.17 -27.53 -47.47
C LYS A 288 -18.66 -27.81 -47.53
N TRP A 289 -17.91 -27.39 -46.47
CA TRP A 289 -16.47 -27.51 -46.37
C TRP A 289 -15.93 -28.91 -46.55
N LYS A 290 -16.64 -29.94 -46.02
CA LYS A 290 -16.25 -31.33 -46.17
C LYS A 290 -16.14 -31.76 -47.63
N ASN A 291 -17.01 -31.26 -48.48
CA ASN A 291 -16.97 -31.52 -49.94
C ASN A 291 -15.88 -30.67 -50.63
N LEU A 292 -15.73 -29.39 -50.25
CA LEU A 292 -14.76 -28.49 -50.83
C LEU A 292 -13.32 -28.94 -50.60
N SER A 293 -13.02 -29.42 -49.37
CA SER A 293 -11.71 -29.92 -48.98
C SER A 293 -11.46 -31.38 -49.32
N ASN A 294 -12.42 -32.08 -49.88
CA ASN A 294 -12.41 -33.55 -50.07
C ASN A 294 -12.07 -34.31 -48.73
N GLY A 295 -12.37 -33.71 -47.58
CA GLY A 295 -12.04 -34.23 -46.27
C GLY A 295 -10.54 -34.20 -45.94
N SER A 296 -9.70 -33.57 -46.74
CA SER A 296 -8.24 -33.54 -46.54
C SER A 296 -7.78 -32.59 -45.45
N ILE A 297 -8.51 -31.49 -45.22
CA ILE A 297 -8.15 -30.47 -44.26
C ILE A 297 -9.39 -29.89 -43.59
N GLY A 298 -9.31 -29.65 -42.26
CA GLY A 298 -10.37 -29.02 -41.50
C GLY A 298 -10.45 -27.51 -41.70
N LEU A 299 -11.58 -26.91 -41.29
CA LEU A 299 -11.81 -25.48 -41.37
C LEU A 299 -11.28 -24.77 -40.14
N SER A 300 -10.31 -23.93 -40.30
CA SER A 300 -9.79 -23.09 -39.24
C SER A 300 -10.46 -21.71 -39.20
N ALA A 301 -10.34 -20.99 -38.07
CA ALA A 301 -10.85 -19.62 -37.94
C ALA A 301 -10.37 -18.69 -39.08
N TYR A 302 -9.11 -18.83 -39.50
CA TYR A 302 -8.55 -18.00 -40.59
C TYR A 302 -9.16 -18.31 -41.95
N GLY A 303 -9.66 -19.53 -42.20
CA GLY A 303 -10.44 -19.85 -43.39
C GLY A 303 -11.79 -19.07 -43.41
N LEU A 304 -12.43 -18.94 -42.25
CA LEU A 304 -13.66 -18.17 -42.14
C LEU A 304 -13.41 -16.65 -42.37
N TYR A 305 -12.31 -16.11 -41.79
CA TYR A 305 -11.92 -14.73 -42.10
C TYR A 305 -11.56 -14.53 -43.56
N ALA A 306 -10.94 -15.51 -44.20
CA ALA A 306 -10.62 -15.45 -45.62
C ALA A 306 -11.90 -15.36 -46.47
N TYR A 307 -12.90 -16.18 -46.19
CA TYR A 307 -14.21 -16.17 -46.83
C TYR A 307 -14.91 -14.80 -46.65
N ASP A 308 -15.02 -14.31 -45.40
CA ASP A 308 -15.65 -13.03 -45.11
C ASP A 308 -14.91 -11.84 -45.72
N THR A 309 -13.58 -11.89 -45.85
CA THR A 309 -12.78 -10.86 -46.51
C THR A 309 -13.15 -10.72 -47.98
N VAL A 310 -13.37 -11.84 -48.68
CA VAL A 310 -13.83 -11.79 -50.10
C VAL A 310 -15.24 -11.22 -50.17
N TRP A 311 -16.16 -11.62 -49.31
CA TRP A 311 -17.49 -11.06 -49.23
C TRP A 311 -17.50 -9.57 -48.92
N MET A 312 -16.61 -9.10 -48.05
CA MET A 312 -16.43 -7.68 -47.73
C MET A 312 -16.01 -6.89 -48.95
N VAL A 313 -15.09 -7.42 -49.75
CA VAL A 313 -14.68 -6.79 -51.03
C VAL A 313 -15.86 -6.76 -51.98
N ALA A 314 -16.63 -7.84 -52.10
CA ALA A 314 -17.80 -7.89 -52.99
C ALA A 314 -18.89 -6.88 -52.60
N HIS A 315 -19.24 -6.76 -51.32
CA HIS A 315 -20.20 -5.77 -50.83
C HIS A 315 -19.72 -4.34 -51.07
N ALA A 316 -18.43 -4.08 -50.85
CA ALA A 316 -17.86 -2.75 -51.08
C ALA A 316 -17.84 -2.39 -52.58
N LEU A 317 -17.58 -3.37 -53.44
CA LEU A 317 -17.65 -3.20 -54.91
C LEU A 317 -19.08 -3.00 -55.39
N ASP A 318 -20.03 -3.75 -54.86
CA ASP A 318 -21.45 -3.57 -55.19
C ASP A 318 -21.92 -2.15 -54.85
N LYS A 319 -21.61 -1.68 -53.64
CA LYS A 319 -21.87 -0.30 -53.23
C LYS A 319 -21.14 0.70 -54.10
N PHE A 320 -19.89 0.46 -54.46
CA PHE A 320 -19.09 1.29 -55.36
C PHE A 320 -19.76 1.49 -56.72
N PHE A 321 -20.27 0.40 -57.33
CA PHE A 321 -20.98 0.49 -58.59
C PHE A 321 -22.35 1.15 -58.47
N ASN A 322 -23.07 0.88 -57.41
CA ASN A 322 -24.38 1.49 -57.13
C ASN A 322 -24.27 3.01 -56.90
N GLU A 323 -23.12 3.49 -56.42
CA GLU A 323 -22.79 4.92 -56.25
C GLU A 323 -22.28 5.53 -57.60
N GLY A 324 -22.29 4.78 -58.69
CA GLY A 324 -21.87 5.25 -60.01
C GLY A 324 -20.34 5.14 -60.25
N GLY A 325 -19.60 4.42 -59.41
CA GLY A 325 -18.18 4.19 -59.57
C GLY A 325 -17.86 3.39 -60.82
N LYS A 326 -16.74 3.71 -61.45
CA LYS A 326 -16.24 3.03 -62.65
C LYS A 326 -14.82 2.54 -62.38
N ILE A 327 -14.50 1.34 -62.82
CA ILE A 327 -13.12 0.85 -62.78
C ILE A 327 -12.35 1.52 -63.88
N SER A 328 -11.38 2.36 -63.52
CA SER A 328 -10.41 3.00 -64.42
C SER A 328 -9.08 3.14 -63.72
N PHE A 329 -8.02 3.06 -64.52
CA PHE A 329 -6.65 3.17 -64.03
C PHE A 329 -5.94 4.28 -64.78
N SER A 330 -5.32 5.20 -64.05
CA SER A 330 -4.50 6.26 -64.61
C SER A 330 -3.04 5.86 -64.58
N ASN A 331 -2.25 6.22 -65.61
CA ASN A 331 -0.85 5.88 -65.67
C ASN A 331 -0.05 6.56 -64.54
N TYR A 332 0.84 5.83 -63.93
CA TYR A 332 1.74 6.33 -62.88
C TYR A 332 2.83 7.24 -63.46
N SER A 333 2.61 8.54 -63.41
CA SER A 333 3.47 9.53 -64.08
C SER A 333 4.67 10.04 -63.29
N ARG A 334 4.82 9.61 -62.03
CA ARG A 334 5.91 10.10 -61.12
C ARG A 334 7.30 9.58 -61.46
N VAL A 335 7.43 8.51 -62.22
CA VAL A 335 8.70 7.89 -62.60
C VAL A 335 8.87 7.92 -64.13
N LYS A 336 9.12 9.11 -64.66
CA LYS A 336 9.53 9.25 -66.08
C LYS A 336 11.05 9.14 -66.16
N GLY A 337 11.55 8.14 -66.92
CA GLY A 337 12.94 8.13 -67.40
C GLY A 337 13.97 7.38 -66.60
N THR A 338 13.64 6.27 -65.96
CA THR A 338 14.63 5.31 -65.44
C THR A 338 14.81 4.17 -66.42
N ASP A 339 15.97 4.11 -67.05
CA ASP A 339 16.38 3.05 -68.00
C ASP A 339 16.21 1.66 -67.37
N GLY A 340 15.25 0.87 -67.83
CA GLY A 340 15.18 -0.55 -67.60
C GLY A 340 13.98 -1.10 -66.83
N LEU A 341 13.14 -0.26 -66.12
CA LEU A 341 11.92 -0.72 -65.44
C LEU A 341 10.70 -0.04 -66.09
N ASN A 342 9.75 -0.84 -66.62
CA ASN A 342 8.53 -0.33 -67.22
C ASN A 342 7.45 -0.01 -66.18
N PHE A 343 7.61 1.09 -65.44
CA PHE A 343 6.64 1.58 -64.47
C PHE A 343 5.38 2.19 -65.13
N GLU A 344 5.40 2.44 -66.47
CA GLU A 344 4.23 2.95 -67.18
C GLU A 344 3.09 1.90 -67.27
N ALA A 345 3.41 0.62 -67.03
CA ALA A 345 2.41 -0.46 -66.93
C ALA A 345 1.65 -0.48 -65.59
N LEU A 346 2.15 0.24 -64.58
CA LEU A 346 1.47 0.32 -63.30
C LEU A 346 0.38 1.37 -63.34
N GLY A 347 -0.86 0.96 -63.11
CA GLY A 347 -2.05 1.82 -63.12
C GLY A 347 -2.40 2.27 -61.69
N ILE A 348 -2.68 3.56 -61.50
CA ILE A 348 -3.29 4.08 -60.27
C ILE A 348 -4.80 3.83 -60.37
N PHE A 349 -5.39 3.16 -59.40
CA PHE A 349 -6.83 2.93 -59.37
C PHE A 349 -7.58 4.23 -59.01
N ASP A 350 -8.25 4.86 -59.97
CA ASP A 350 -8.93 6.15 -59.79
C ASP A 350 -10.07 6.07 -58.78
N GLY A 351 -10.76 4.93 -58.73
CA GLY A 351 -11.83 4.62 -57.78
C GLY A 351 -11.38 4.15 -56.39
N GLY A 352 -10.07 4.04 -56.19
CA GLY A 352 -9.52 3.39 -54.98
C GLY A 352 -9.91 4.04 -53.69
N LYS A 353 -9.95 5.37 -53.61
CA LYS A 353 -10.38 6.08 -52.40
C LYS A 353 -11.85 5.84 -52.06
N GLN A 354 -12.71 5.80 -53.05
CA GLN A 354 -14.13 5.50 -52.88
C GLN A 354 -14.33 4.04 -52.44
N LEU A 355 -13.62 3.10 -53.06
CA LEU A 355 -13.67 1.70 -52.66
C LEU A 355 -13.16 1.49 -51.24
N LEU A 356 -12.06 2.15 -50.86
CA LEU A 356 -11.54 2.12 -49.48
C LEU A 356 -12.58 2.63 -48.49
N THR A 357 -13.26 3.74 -48.80
CA THR A 357 -14.31 4.28 -47.96
C THR A 357 -15.47 3.29 -47.83
N ASN A 358 -15.88 2.66 -48.93
CA ASN A 358 -16.94 1.65 -48.89
C ASN A 358 -16.54 0.38 -48.09
N LEU A 359 -15.30 -0.06 -48.21
CA LEU A 359 -14.74 -1.15 -47.40
C LEU A 359 -14.82 -0.84 -45.92
N LEU A 360 -14.38 0.34 -45.50
CA LEU A 360 -14.39 0.75 -44.10
C LEU A 360 -15.80 0.97 -43.54
N GLN A 361 -16.78 1.29 -44.39
CA GLN A 361 -18.19 1.42 -44.03
C GLN A 361 -18.97 0.12 -44.14
N THR A 362 -18.34 -0.98 -44.55
CA THR A 362 -19.00 -2.27 -44.67
C THR A 362 -19.52 -2.70 -43.31
N ASN A 363 -20.78 -3.07 -43.26
CA ASN A 363 -21.42 -3.64 -42.09
C ASN A 363 -22.27 -4.84 -42.55
N MET A 364 -21.75 -6.04 -42.36
CA MET A 364 -22.40 -7.27 -42.82
C MET A 364 -22.35 -8.35 -41.76
N SER A 365 -23.26 -9.33 -41.85
CA SER A 365 -23.21 -10.55 -41.05
C SER A 365 -22.53 -11.65 -41.84
N GLY A 366 -21.24 -11.89 -41.55
CA GLY A 366 -20.42 -12.94 -42.15
C GLY A 366 -20.49 -14.27 -41.43
N LEU A 367 -19.61 -15.20 -41.82
CA LEU A 367 -19.38 -16.46 -41.12
C LEU A 367 -18.69 -16.24 -39.73
N THR A 368 -17.90 -15.17 -39.62
CA THR A 368 -17.23 -14.77 -38.39
C THR A 368 -18.10 -13.90 -37.46
N GLY A 369 -19.37 -13.73 -37.81
CA GLY A 369 -20.32 -12.87 -37.11
C GLY A 369 -20.45 -11.46 -37.72
N PRO A 370 -20.67 -10.42 -36.89
CA PRO A 370 -20.74 -9.04 -37.38
C PRO A 370 -19.37 -8.60 -37.90
N VAL A 371 -19.29 -8.27 -39.19
CA VAL A 371 -18.07 -7.80 -39.87
C VAL A 371 -18.17 -6.29 -40.08
N GLY A 372 -17.23 -5.56 -39.54
CA GLY A 372 -17.16 -4.10 -39.68
C GLY A 372 -15.95 -3.52 -38.95
N PHE A 373 -15.79 -2.19 -39.02
CA PHE A 373 -14.66 -1.49 -38.43
C PHE A 373 -15.13 -0.39 -37.49
N ASN A 374 -14.33 -0.15 -36.46
CA ASN A 374 -14.50 0.99 -35.57
C ASN A 374 -13.86 2.27 -36.21
N PRO A 375 -14.01 3.45 -35.58
CA PRO A 375 -13.41 4.68 -36.11
C PRO A 375 -11.88 4.61 -36.25
N GLU A 376 -11.21 3.78 -35.45
CA GLU A 376 -9.76 3.52 -35.49
C GLU A 376 -9.39 2.50 -36.59
N ARG A 377 -10.34 2.07 -37.41
CA ARG A 377 -10.20 1.05 -38.48
C ARG A 377 -9.75 -0.33 -38.00
N SER A 378 -9.97 -0.64 -36.74
CA SER A 378 -9.85 -1.99 -36.21
C SER A 378 -11.17 -2.74 -36.33
N VAL A 379 -11.12 -4.06 -36.44
CA VAL A 379 -12.33 -4.91 -36.45
C VAL A 379 -13.18 -4.65 -35.22
N ILE A 380 -14.50 -4.62 -35.41
CA ILE A 380 -15.43 -4.53 -34.26
C ILE A 380 -15.40 -5.84 -33.47
N HIS A 381 -15.61 -5.72 -32.14
CA HIS A 381 -15.77 -6.87 -31.23
C HIS A 381 -14.65 -7.92 -31.22
N PRO A 382 -13.35 -7.52 -31.15
CA PRO A 382 -12.27 -8.49 -31.09
C PRO A 382 -12.41 -9.36 -29.84
N SER A 383 -12.44 -10.67 -30.02
CA SER A 383 -12.65 -11.63 -28.96
C SER A 383 -11.95 -12.98 -29.24
N PHE A 384 -11.64 -13.71 -28.16
CA PHE A 384 -10.94 -15.00 -28.21
C PHE A 384 -11.59 -16.00 -27.29
N ASP A 385 -11.67 -17.25 -27.73
CA ASP A 385 -11.89 -18.41 -26.89
C ASP A 385 -10.62 -18.78 -26.16
N ILE A 386 -10.72 -19.03 -24.87
CA ILE A 386 -9.60 -19.55 -24.07
C ILE A 386 -9.80 -21.05 -23.96
N VAL A 387 -8.84 -21.78 -24.50
CA VAL A 387 -8.92 -23.23 -24.69
C VAL A 387 -7.80 -23.93 -23.93
N ASN A 388 -8.14 -25.05 -23.30
CA ASN A 388 -7.21 -25.94 -22.59
C ASN A 388 -7.10 -27.26 -23.32
N MET A 389 -5.92 -27.75 -23.55
CA MET A 389 -5.68 -29.03 -24.19
C MET A 389 -5.71 -30.17 -23.16
N VAL A 390 -6.66 -31.07 -23.28
CA VAL A 390 -6.86 -32.19 -22.33
C VAL A 390 -7.03 -33.50 -23.09
N GLY A 391 -5.98 -34.32 -23.08
CA GLY A 391 -5.96 -35.53 -23.89
C GLY A 391 -6.03 -35.21 -25.38
N ASP A 392 -6.98 -35.83 -26.06
CA ASP A 392 -7.31 -35.64 -27.47
C ASP A 392 -8.46 -34.63 -27.71
N GLN A 393 -8.73 -33.77 -26.74
CA GLN A 393 -9.81 -32.79 -26.78
C GLN A 393 -9.34 -31.40 -26.44
N SER A 394 -10.02 -30.41 -26.97
CA SER A 394 -9.89 -28.99 -26.63
C SER A 394 -11.08 -28.58 -25.76
N TRP A 395 -10.79 -28.17 -24.51
CA TRP A 395 -11.81 -27.73 -23.55
C TRP A 395 -11.92 -26.22 -23.51
N LEU A 396 -13.10 -25.70 -23.76
CA LEU A 396 -13.38 -24.26 -23.64
C LEU A 396 -13.46 -23.88 -22.15
N LEU A 397 -12.52 -23.03 -21.72
CA LEU A 397 -12.49 -22.48 -20.36
C LEU A 397 -13.35 -21.23 -20.21
N GLY A 398 -13.46 -20.44 -21.23
CA GLY A 398 -14.19 -19.17 -21.27
C GLY A 398 -13.74 -18.33 -22.43
N TYR A 399 -14.06 -17.06 -22.36
CA TYR A 399 -13.85 -16.10 -23.45
C TYR A 399 -13.11 -14.88 -22.94
N TRP A 400 -12.44 -14.21 -23.85
CA TRP A 400 -11.95 -12.87 -23.64
C TRP A 400 -12.51 -11.95 -24.75
N SER A 401 -12.94 -10.75 -24.38
CA SER A 401 -13.29 -9.73 -25.35
C SER A 401 -12.74 -8.37 -24.92
N ASN A 402 -12.51 -7.48 -25.90
CA ASN A 402 -12.10 -6.12 -25.60
C ASN A 402 -13.18 -5.35 -24.81
N HIS A 403 -14.45 -5.79 -24.89
CA HIS A 403 -15.57 -5.16 -24.19
C HIS A 403 -15.70 -5.58 -22.72
N SER A 404 -15.60 -6.87 -22.41
CA SER A 404 -15.89 -7.46 -21.08
C SER A 404 -14.68 -8.00 -20.35
N GLY A 405 -13.50 -8.15 -20.99
CA GLY A 405 -12.38 -8.91 -20.44
C GLY A 405 -12.68 -10.40 -20.38
N LEU A 406 -12.17 -11.11 -19.37
CA LEU A 406 -12.38 -12.56 -19.19
C LEU A 406 -13.78 -12.87 -18.71
N SER A 407 -14.45 -13.87 -19.31
CA SER A 407 -15.81 -14.28 -18.97
C SER A 407 -16.08 -15.74 -19.31
N ILE A 408 -17.00 -16.38 -18.57
CA ILE A 408 -17.56 -17.70 -18.92
C ILE A 408 -18.70 -17.55 -19.94
N GLN A 409 -19.34 -16.38 -19.99
CA GLN A 409 -20.42 -16.09 -20.95
C GLN A 409 -19.83 -15.70 -22.28
N SER A 410 -20.51 -16.09 -23.35
CA SER A 410 -20.07 -15.75 -24.70
C SER A 410 -20.11 -14.23 -24.95
N PRO A 411 -19.19 -13.69 -25.75
CA PRO A 411 -19.09 -12.27 -26.02
C PRO A 411 -20.37 -11.63 -26.56
N GLU A 412 -21.14 -12.31 -27.40
CA GLU A 412 -22.39 -11.81 -27.98
C GLU A 412 -23.43 -11.47 -26.91
N THR A 413 -23.50 -12.25 -25.84
CA THR A 413 -24.44 -12.00 -24.74
C THR A 413 -24.04 -10.75 -23.91
N LEU A 414 -22.79 -10.33 -24.01
CA LEU A 414 -22.24 -9.25 -23.22
C LEU A 414 -22.19 -7.93 -23.99
N TYR A 415 -22.13 -7.94 -25.32
CA TYR A 415 -22.07 -6.71 -26.11
C TYR A 415 -23.31 -5.81 -25.96
N ALA A 416 -24.46 -6.41 -25.69
CA ALA A 416 -25.70 -5.66 -25.42
C ALA A 416 -25.73 -4.98 -24.04
N LYS A 417 -24.75 -5.26 -23.16
CA LYS A 417 -24.66 -4.75 -21.80
C LYS A 417 -23.56 -3.70 -21.71
N PRO A 418 -23.65 -2.74 -20.75
CA PRO A 418 -22.55 -1.82 -20.49
C PRO A 418 -21.25 -2.57 -20.18
N SER A 419 -20.13 -2.06 -20.70
CA SER A 419 -18.82 -2.65 -20.45
C SER A 419 -18.56 -2.77 -18.94
N ASN A 420 -18.20 -3.95 -18.47
CA ASN A 420 -17.87 -4.21 -17.09
C ASN A 420 -16.66 -5.14 -17.00
N ARG A 421 -15.49 -4.54 -16.81
CA ARG A 421 -14.20 -5.23 -16.71
C ARG A 421 -13.74 -5.41 -15.24
N SER A 422 -14.66 -5.36 -14.28
CA SER A 422 -14.33 -5.56 -12.86
C SER A 422 -13.73 -6.96 -12.64
N SER A 423 -12.62 -7.02 -11.93
CA SER A 423 -11.92 -8.27 -11.62
C SER A 423 -12.80 -9.29 -10.86
N SER A 424 -13.76 -8.80 -10.06
CA SER A 424 -14.72 -9.64 -9.33
C SER A 424 -15.71 -10.40 -10.23
N LYS A 425 -15.86 -9.99 -11.49
CA LYS A 425 -16.75 -10.64 -12.48
C LYS A 425 -16.00 -11.45 -13.53
N GLN A 426 -14.67 -11.43 -13.49
CA GLN A 426 -13.85 -12.21 -14.40
C GLN A 426 -13.71 -13.65 -13.87
N HIS A 427 -14.24 -14.60 -14.60
CA HIS A 427 -14.18 -16.01 -14.23
C HIS A 427 -13.85 -16.88 -15.44
N LEU A 428 -13.06 -17.93 -15.19
CA LEU A 428 -12.78 -19.02 -16.13
C LEU A 428 -13.17 -20.36 -15.50
N ARG A 429 -13.47 -21.35 -16.33
CA ARG A 429 -13.70 -22.72 -15.89
C ARG A 429 -12.41 -23.34 -15.35
N ARG A 430 -12.53 -24.50 -14.71
CA ARG A 430 -11.41 -25.22 -14.12
C ARG A 430 -10.41 -25.66 -15.19
N VAL A 431 -9.13 -25.40 -14.93
CA VAL A 431 -8.02 -25.71 -15.83
C VAL A 431 -7.40 -27.05 -15.46
N VAL A 432 -7.04 -27.84 -16.46
CA VAL A 432 -6.15 -29.00 -16.32
C VAL A 432 -4.76 -28.57 -16.77
N TRP A 433 -3.80 -28.62 -15.87
CA TRP A 433 -2.43 -28.19 -16.11
C TRP A 433 -1.52 -29.32 -16.59
N PRO A 434 -0.30 -29.04 -17.09
CA PRO A 434 0.71 -30.04 -17.39
C PRO A 434 0.95 -30.99 -16.20
N GLY A 435 1.09 -32.27 -16.49
CA GLY A 435 1.14 -33.30 -15.45
C GLY A 435 -0.25 -33.79 -14.98
N ASN A 436 -1.30 -33.46 -15.73
CA ASN A 436 -2.68 -33.88 -15.50
C ASN A 436 -3.23 -33.52 -14.11
N THR A 437 -2.89 -32.35 -13.63
CA THR A 437 -3.30 -31.78 -12.34
C THR A 437 -4.29 -30.64 -12.51
N THR A 438 -5.25 -30.52 -11.60
CA THR A 438 -6.17 -29.38 -11.53
C THR A 438 -5.74 -28.36 -10.48
N GLU A 439 -4.68 -28.63 -9.73
CA GLU A 439 -4.06 -27.68 -8.83
C GLU A 439 -3.29 -26.63 -9.63
N LYS A 440 -3.57 -25.37 -9.40
CA LYS A 440 -2.88 -24.26 -10.08
C LYS A 440 -1.37 -24.33 -9.79
N PRO A 441 -0.51 -24.44 -10.82
CA PRO A 441 0.93 -24.39 -10.64
C PRO A 441 1.35 -23.07 -10.00
N ARG A 442 2.40 -23.08 -9.19
CA ARG A 442 2.98 -21.88 -8.59
C ARG A 442 3.56 -20.93 -9.64
N GLY A 443 4.02 -21.49 -10.77
CA GLY A 443 4.58 -20.74 -11.89
C GLY A 443 6.04 -20.34 -11.72
N TRP A 444 6.71 -20.75 -10.67
CA TRP A 444 8.12 -20.52 -10.44
C TRP A 444 8.75 -21.63 -9.58
N GLU A 445 10.06 -21.76 -9.64
CA GLU A 445 10.84 -22.75 -8.89
C GLU A 445 12.21 -22.17 -8.54
N PHE A 446 12.73 -22.52 -7.37
CA PHE A 446 14.09 -22.08 -7.00
C PHE A 446 15.16 -22.69 -7.89
N LEU A 447 16.11 -21.86 -8.32
CA LEU A 447 17.23 -22.26 -9.20
C LEU A 447 18.30 -23.13 -8.53
N ASN A 448 18.13 -23.52 -7.28
CA ASN A 448 19.23 -24.05 -6.45
C ASN A 448 19.67 -25.47 -6.79
N ASN A 449 19.31 -26.06 -7.90
CA ASN A 449 19.73 -27.42 -8.31
C ASN A 449 19.72 -28.44 -7.14
N GLY A 450 18.79 -28.30 -6.18
CA GLY A 450 18.71 -29.08 -4.95
C GLY A 450 19.65 -28.62 -3.83
N ARG A 451 20.36 -27.50 -3.98
CA ARG A 451 21.16 -26.90 -2.89
C ARG A 451 20.24 -26.16 -1.90
N PRO A 452 20.54 -26.21 -0.60
CA PRO A 452 19.82 -25.41 0.38
C PRO A 452 20.05 -23.91 0.14
N LEU A 453 19.03 -23.08 0.45
CA LEU A 453 19.15 -21.61 0.43
C LEU A 453 20.13 -21.16 1.51
N ARG A 454 21.07 -20.30 1.16
CA ARG A 454 22.03 -19.70 2.09
C ARG A 454 21.35 -18.53 2.80
N ILE A 455 20.85 -18.80 4.00
CA ILE A 455 20.16 -17.81 4.82
C ILE A 455 21.17 -17.14 5.74
N GLY A 456 21.53 -15.89 5.46
CA GLY A 456 22.40 -15.12 6.33
C GLY A 456 21.72 -14.81 7.66
N VAL A 457 22.48 -14.90 8.75
CA VAL A 457 22.04 -14.53 10.11
C VAL A 457 23.11 -13.70 10.81
N PRO A 458 22.75 -12.55 11.44
CA PRO A 458 23.74 -11.70 12.08
C PRO A 458 24.19 -12.30 13.41
N LEU A 459 25.49 -12.48 13.61
CA LEU A 459 26.05 -12.80 14.92
C LEU A 459 26.24 -11.51 15.71
N ARG A 460 25.51 -11.36 16.79
CA ARG A 460 25.51 -10.16 17.63
C ARG A 460 26.30 -10.34 18.91
N ALA A 461 26.94 -9.26 19.33
CA ALA A 461 27.57 -9.17 20.64
C ALA A 461 26.57 -8.91 21.78
N SER A 462 25.49 -8.20 21.46
CA SER A 462 24.46 -7.76 22.40
C SER A 462 23.04 -8.18 21.97
N PHE A 463 22.07 -8.14 22.85
CA PHE A 463 20.67 -8.51 22.62
C PHE A 463 20.53 -9.91 21.99
N LYS A 464 21.13 -10.89 22.69
CA LYS A 464 21.20 -12.30 22.24
C LYS A 464 19.82 -12.99 22.14
N GLU A 465 18.80 -12.38 22.70
CA GLU A 465 17.41 -12.83 22.62
C GLU A 465 16.86 -12.77 21.17
N ILE A 466 17.43 -11.91 20.34
CA ILE A 466 16.97 -11.69 18.97
C ILE A 466 17.58 -12.72 18.02
N VAL A 467 18.90 -12.88 18.08
CA VAL A 467 19.65 -13.91 17.35
C VAL A 467 20.85 -14.33 18.17
N THR A 468 20.98 -15.60 18.45
CA THR A 468 22.12 -16.16 19.20
C THR A 468 22.53 -17.53 18.68
N GLN A 469 23.79 -17.86 18.86
CA GLN A 469 24.30 -19.21 18.67
C GLN A 469 24.36 -19.92 20.01
N VAL A 470 23.89 -21.16 20.07
CA VAL A 470 24.03 -21.99 21.27
C VAL A 470 25.50 -22.38 21.47
N ASN A 471 26.04 -22.15 22.67
CA ASN A 471 27.43 -22.48 22.99
C ASN A 471 27.67 -23.97 22.75
N GLY A 472 28.66 -24.29 21.90
CA GLY A 472 29.06 -25.67 21.59
C GLY A 472 28.26 -26.35 20.47
N SER A 473 27.25 -25.73 19.91
CA SER A 473 26.54 -26.23 18.73
C SER A 473 26.53 -25.22 17.59
N ASN A 474 26.23 -25.68 16.38
CA ASN A 474 26.01 -24.80 15.22
C ASN A 474 24.56 -24.30 15.13
N GLU A 475 23.72 -24.62 16.12
CA GLU A 475 22.32 -24.22 16.12
C GLU A 475 22.18 -22.74 16.45
N ILE A 476 21.34 -22.09 15.68
CA ILE A 476 21.02 -20.67 15.80
C ILE A 476 19.56 -20.53 16.26
N HIS A 477 19.36 -19.77 17.32
CA HIS A 477 18.05 -19.52 17.93
C HIS A 477 17.83 -18.03 18.13
N GLY A 478 16.62 -17.67 18.51
CA GLY A 478 16.23 -16.30 18.85
C GLY A 478 14.90 -15.88 18.23
N PHE A 479 14.41 -14.74 18.66
CA PHE A 479 13.11 -14.22 18.23
C PHE A 479 12.96 -14.20 16.69
N SER A 480 13.92 -13.58 15.98
CA SER A 480 13.86 -13.47 14.53
C SER A 480 13.95 -14.83 13.82
N ILE A 481 14.69 -15.77 14.40
CA ILE A 481 14.85 -17.12 13.84
C ILE A 481 13.57 -17.92 14.01
N ASP A 482 12.95 -17.86 15.19
CA ASP A 482 11.71 -18.59 15.45
C ASP A 482 10.55 -18.05 14.59
N VAL A 483 10.47 -16.73 14.39
CA VAL A 483 9.48 -16.13 13.46
C VAL A 483 9.73 -16.63 12.03
N PHE A 484 10.98 -16.65 11.58
CA PHE A 484 11.33 -17.16 10.25
C PHE A 484 10.93 -18.63 10.07
N LEU A 485 11.28 -19.48 11.04
CA LEU A 485 10.96 -20.90 10.99
C LEU A 485 9.45 -21.17 11.08
N ALA A 486 8.73 -20.40 11.89
CA ALA A 486 7.27 -20.48 11.96
C ALA A 486 6.60 -20.06 10.64
N ALA A 487 7.08 -18.97 10.03
CA ALA A 487 6.61 -18.54 8.72
C ALA A 487 6.92 -19.57 7.63
N LEU A 488 8.11 -20.15 7.66
CA LEU A 488 8.53 -21.18 6.71
C LEU A 488 7.62 -22.43 6.75
N LYS A 489 7.16 -22.84 7.94
CA LYS A 489 6.23 -23.97 8.10
C LYS A 489 4.85 -23.72 7.46
N LEU A 490 4.44 -22.46 7.31
CA LEU A 490 3.17 -22.08 6.69
C LEU A 490 3.26 -22.00 5.16
N ILE A 491 4.46 -22.07 4.59
CA ILE A 491 4.65 -22.09 3.13
C ILE A 491 4.28 -23.48 2.61
N PRO A 492 3.45 -23.59 1.55
CA PRO A 492 2.90 -24.86 1.09
C PRO A 492 3.88 -25.74 0.29
N TYR A 493 5.17 -25.54 0.44
CA TYR A 493 6.21 -26.29 -0.26
C TYR A 493 7.51 -26.31 0.57
N PRO A 494 8.31 -27.38 0.43
CA PRO A 494 9.58 -27.48 1.14
C PRO A 494 10.59 -26.44 0.61
N VAL A 495 11.18 -25.70 1.51
CA VAL A 495 12.28 -24.77 1.23
C VAL A 495 13.51 -25.28 1.98
N PRO A 496 14.42 -26.01 1.34
CA PRO A 496 15.67 -26.41 1.98
C PRO A 496 16.53 -25.18 2.23
N TYR A 497 17.06 -25.04 3.43
CA TYR A 497 17.89 -23.90 3.82
C TYR A 497 19.06 -24.31 4.70
N GLU A 498 20.10 -23.49 4.72
CA GLU A 498 21.21 -23.53 5.67
C GLU A 498 21.49 -22.12 6.19
N PHE A 499 21.81 -22.02 7.48
CA PHE A 499 22.17 -20.74 8.06
C PHE A 499 23.64 -20.42 7.85
N VAL A 500 23.92 -19.25 7.30
CA VAL A 500 25.25 -18.71 7.07
C VAL A 500 25.48 -17.54 8.02
N LYS A 501 26.49 -17.65 8.87
CA LYS A 501 26.81 -16.64 9.90
C LYS A 501 27.40 -15.39 9.25
N PHE A 502 26.95 -14.23 9.70
CA PHE A 502 27.48 -12.93 9.32
C PHE A 502 27.93 -12.13 10.54
N GLY A 503 29.20 -11.74 10.58
CA GLY A 503 29.81 -11.07 11.73
C GLY A 503 30.68 -12.01 12.56
N ASP A 504 31.46 -11.45 13.47
CA ASP A 504 32.42 -12.13 14.35
C ASP A 504 31.86 -12.49 15.74
N GLY A 505 30.67 -12.01 16.09
CA GLY A 505 30.03 -12.17 17.38
C GLY A 505 30.65 -11.35 18.53
N HIS A 506 31.73 -10.60 18.24
CA HIS A 506 32.35 -9.68 19.21
C HIS A 506 31.85 -8.24 19.07
N LYS A 507 31.39 -7.87 17.89
CA LYS A 507 30.77 -6.58 17.59
C LYS A 507 29.45 -6.79 16.86
N ASN A 508 28.55 -5.84 17.01
CA ASN A 508 27.33 -5.86 16.19
C ASN A 508 27.69 -5.57 14.72
N PRO A 509 27.25 -6.41 13.76
CA PRO A 509 27.61 -6.27 12.35
C PRO A 509 26.89 -5.07 11.71
N SER A 510 27.45 -4.57 10.61
CA SER A 510 26.78 -3.56 9.79
C SER A 510 25.62 -4.17 8.99
N TYR A 511 24.39 -3.75 9.30
CA TYR A 511 23.20 -4.25 8.60
C TYR A 511 23.12 -3.81 7.15
N THR A 512 23.71 -2.68 6.79
CA THR A 512 23.78 -2.23 5.39
C THR A 512 24.69 -3.15 4.58
N GLU A 513 25.84 -3.52 5.12
CA GLU A 513 26.72 -4.50 4.48
C GLU A 513 26.06 -5.88 4.39
N PHE A 514 25.36 -6.29 5.44
CA PHE A 514 24.64 -7.55 5.49
C PHE A 514 23.57 -7.65 4.38
N VAL A 515 22.77 -6.63 4.20
CA VAL A 515 21.77 -6.54 3.12
C VAL A 515 22.43 -6.53 1.73
N ASN A 516 23.57 -5.87 1.58
CA ASN A 516 24.32 -5.86 0.32
C ASN A 516 24.80 -7.27 -0.09
N LYS A 517 25.10 -8.16 0.84
CA LYS A 517 25.44 -9.57 0.51
C LYS A 517 24.25 -10.29 -0.17
N VAL A 518 23.02 -9.93 0.18
CA VAL A 518 21.81 -10.44 -0.52
C VAL A 518 21.69 -9.80 -1.90
N ALA A 519 21.89 -8.50 -2.01
CA ALA A 519 21.82 -7.78 -3.29
C ALA A 519 22.84 -8.31 -4.31
N TYR A 520 24.03 -8.73 -3.84
CA TYR A 520 25.09 -9.32 -4.68
C TYR A 520 24.98 -10.84 -4.82
N ASN A 521 23.88 -11.48 -4.43
CA ASN A 521 23.66 -12.93 -4.51
C ASN A 521 24.72 -13.79 -3.79
N VAL A 522 25.40 -13.26 -2.80
CA VAL A 522 26.28 -14.02 -1.91
C VAL A 522 25.45 -14.82 -0.92
N LEU A 523 24.33 -14.24 -0.49
CA LEU A 523 23.30 -14.85 0.34
C LEU A 523 21.97 -14.86 -0.44
N ASP A 524 21.16 -15.89 -0.22
CA ASP A 524 19.86 -16.02 -0.87
C ASP A 524 18.74 -15.35 -0.06
N ALA A 525 18.97 -15.11 1.23
CA ALA A 525 18.15 -14.26 2.08
C ALA A 525 18.94 -13.81 3.31
N ALA A 526 18.48 -12.76 3.98
CA ALA A 526 18.97 -12.34 5.29
C ALA A 526 17.83 -12.33 6.31
N VAL A 527 18.07 -13.03 7.43
CA VAL A 527 17.11 -13.21 8.51
C VAL A 527 17.71 -12.67 9.80
N GLY A 528 17.01 -11.74 10.43
CA GLY A 528 17.44 -11.06 11.65
C GLY A 528 16.62 -9.79 11.85
N ASP A 529 17.03 -8.99 12.78
CA ASP A 529 16.47 -7.69 13.16
C ASP A 529 16.83 -6.59 12.13
N ILE A 530 16.44 -6.79 10.89
CA ILE A 530 16.80 -5.90 9.79
C ILE A 530 15.70 -4.85 9.61
N THR A 531 15.99 -3.63 10.01
CA THR A 531 15.07 -2.51 9.88
C THR A 531 14.85 -2.17 8.41
N ILE A 532 13.59 -2.05 8.03
CA ILE A 532 13.16 -1.67 6.68
C ILE A 532 13.33 -0.15 6.53
N ILE A 533 14.30 0.27 5.73
CA ILE A 533 14.57 1.68 5.41
C ILE A 533 14.71 1.88 3.91
N THR A 534 14.40 3.08 3.42
CA THR A 534 14.36 3.42 1.99
C THR A 534 15.65 3.05 1.26
N ASN A 535 16.82 3.25 1.86
CA ASN A 535 18.10 2.96 1.22
C ASN A 535 18.28 1.45 0.98
N ARG A 536 17.85 0.61 1.92
CA ARG A 536 17.93 -0.85 1.79
C ARG A 536 16.88 -1.41 0.82
N THR A 537 15.67 -0.82 0.79
CA THR A 537 14.61 -1.26 -0.13
C THR A 537 14.93 -1.00 -1.61
N LYS A 538 15.88 -0.11 -1.91
CA LYS A 538 16.40 0.06 -3.27
C LYS A 538 17.20 -1.16 -3.75
N ALA A 539 17.92 -1.83 -2.85
CA ALA A 539 18.82 -2.93 -3.16
C ALA A 539 18.16 -4.31 -3.07
N VAL A 540 17.22 -4.51 -2.16
CA VAL A 540 16.57 -5.80 -1.87
C VAL A 540 15.08 -5.63 -1.66
N ASP A 541 14.33 -6.75 -1.70
CA ASP A 541 12.94 -6.79 -1.29
C ASP A 541 12.82 -7.28 0.14
N PHE A 542 11.92 -6.67 0.91
CA PHE A 542 11.62 -7.06 2.28
C PHE A 542 10.29 -7.77 2.37
N THR A 543 10.19 -8.63 3.38
CA THR A 543 8.87 -9.13 3.82
C THR A 543 8.07 -8.00 4.46
N GLN A 544 6.79 -8.25 4.71
CA GLN A 544 6.04 -7.45 5.68
C GLN A 544 6.80 -7.45 7.02
N PRO A 545 6.76 -6.35 7.76
CA PRO A 545 7.40 -6.29 9.07
C PRO A 545 6.72 -7.26 10.04
N TYR A 546 7.52 -8.00 10.80
CA TYR A 546 7.03 -8.92 11.83
C TYR A 546 7.05 -8.31 13.24
N ILE A 547 7.65 -7.14 13.42
CA ILE A 547 7.64 -6.30 14.62
C ILE A 547 7.81 -4.84 14.24
N GLU A 548 7.14 -3.94 14.93
CA GLU A 548 7.36 -2.50 14.81
C GLU A 548 8.66 -2.11 15.52
N SER A 549 9.46 -1.26 14.92
CA SER A 549 10.77 -0.84 15.44
C SER A 549 11.07 0.62 15.13
N GLY A 550 10.28 1.53 15.69
CA GLY A 550 10.57 2.96 15.58
C GLY A 550 11.66 3.40 16.56
N LEU A 551 12.32 4.53 16.27
CA LEU A 551 13.31 5.12 17.14
C LEU A 551 12.65 5.85 18.31
N VAL A 552 13.19 5.62 19.50
CA VAL A 552 12.76 6.27 20.76
C VAL A 552 13.93 6.89 21.49
N VAL A 553 13.63 7.84 22.36
CA VAL A 553 14.61 8.53 23.20
C VAL A 553 14.53 8.00 24.63
N VAL A 554 15.66 7.54 25.17
CA VAL A 554 15.78 7.05 26.55
C VAL A 554 16.64 7.99 27.38
N VAL A 555 16.17 8.31 28.57
CA VAL A 555 16.86 9.22 29.50
C VAL A 555 16.86 8.64 30.91
N PRO A 556 17.81 9.06 31.78
CA PRO A 556 17.79 8.68 33.18
C PRO A 556 16.61 9.35 33.90
N ILE A 557 15.99 8.61 34.83
CA ILE A 557 14.99 9.14 35.75
C ILE A 557 15.74 9.97 36.77
N LYS A 558 15.73 11.28 36.64
CA LYS A 558 16.23 12.19 37.70
C LYS A 558 15.10 12.42 38.67
N LYS A 559 15.29 11.97 39.92
CA LYS A 559 14.46 12.48 41.03
C LYS A 559 14.77 13.99 41.12
N LEU A 560 13.81 14.82 40.79
CA LEU A 560 13.89 16.23 41.09
C LEU A 560 13.86 16.33 42.60
N ASP A 561 14.93 16.89 43.19
CA ASP A 561 14.96 17.24 44.63
C ASP A 561 13.68 18.03 44.92
N SER A 562 12.93 17.51 45.91
CA SER A 562 11.72 18.16 46.42
C SER A 562 12.12 19.54 46.92
N ARG A 563 11.91 20.58 46.07
CA ARG A 563 12.26 21.94 46.43
C ARG A 563 11.40 22.36 47.64
N SER A 564 12.06 22.77 48.68
CA SER A 564 11.59 23.16 50.01
C SER A 564 10.36 24.10 50.04
N TRP A 565 10.03 24.80 49.02
CA TRP A 565 8.90 25.74 48.93
C TRP A 565 7.75 25.25 48.04
N ALA A 566 7.51 23.92 47.96
CA ALA A 566 6.51 23.32 47.07
C ALA A 566 5.09 23.84 47.35
N PHE A 567 4.78 24.17 48.63
CA PHE A 567 3.47 24.67 49.04
C PHE A 567 3.13 26.12 48.59
N PHE A 568 4.10 26.92 48.18
CA PHE A 568 3.87 28.24 47.56
C PHE A 568 3.65 28.22 46.03
N ARG A 569 3.98 27.09 45.38
CA ARG A 569 3.91 26.95 43.92
C ARG A 569 2.49 26.92 43.30
N PRO A 570 1.44 26.43 44.03
CA PRO A 570 0.10 26.38 43.42
C PRO A 570 -0.39 27.73 42.88
N PHE A 571 0.04 28.87 43.51
CA PHE A 571 -0.32 30.20 43.07
C PHE A 571 0.91 30.99 42.68
N THR A 572 0.76 31.84 41.67
CA THR A 572 1.78 32.83 41.29
C THR A 572 1.94 33.90 42.40
N GLN A 573 3.07 34.57 42.46
CA GLN A 573 3.30 35.64 43.45
C GLN A 573 2.23 36.73 43.37
N LEU A 574 1.74 37.07 42.19
CA LEU A 574 0.67 38.02 41.95
C LEU A 574 -0.66 37.52 42.57
N MET A 575 -1.00 36.26 42.39
CA MET A 575 -2.19 35.64 42.98
C MET A 575 -2.15 35.67 44.50
N TRP A 576 -1.01 35.37 45.13
CA TRP A 576 -0.83 35.50 46.59
C TRP A 576 -1.05 36.93 47.04
N ALA A 577 -0.48 37.90 46.37
CA ALA A 577 -0.62 39.34 46.67
C ALA A 577 -2.08 39.80 46.53
N ILE A 578 -2.76 39.45 45.43
CA ILE A 578 -4.16 39.80 45.23
C ILE A 578 -5.06 39.13 46.30
N THR A 579 -4.85 37.88 46.62
CA THR A 579 -5.59 37.17 47.69
C THR A 579 -5.40 37.91 49.01
N ALA A 580 -4.18 38.27 49.40
CA ALA A 580 -3.92 39.00 50.63
C ALA A 580 -4.60 40.39 50.67
N VAL A 581 -4.61 41.11 49.56
CA VAL A 581 -5.27 42.42 49.43
C VAL A 581 -6.78 42.26 49.60
N PHE A 582 -7.41 41.23 49.00
CA PHE A 582 -8.84 41.00 49.17
C PHE A 582 -9.23 40.57 50.62
N PHE A 583 -8.34 39.84 51.30
CA PHE A 583 -8.56 39.55 52.73
C PHE A 583 -8.62 40.83 53.57
N ILE A 584 -7.76 41.79 53.29
CA ILE A 584 -7.76 43.12 53.96
C ILE A 584 -9.00 43.92 53.59
N ILE A 585 -9.38 43.97 52.28
CA ILE A 585 -10.53 44.73 51.81
C ILE A 585 -11.82 44.17 52.47
N ILE A 586 -12.00 42.86 52.52
CA ILE A 586 -13.15 42.26 53.17
C ILE A 586 -13.17 42.50 54.65
N GLY A 587 -12.04 42.46 55.31
CA GLY A 587 -11.90 42.82 56.73
C GLY A 587 -12.38 44.24 57.03
N VAL A 588 -11.93 45.16 56.21
CA VAL A 588 -12.38 46.59 56.30
C VAL A 588 -13.88 46.73 55.99
N CYS A 589 -14.37 46.05 54.96
CA CYS A 589 -15.78 46.10 54.59
C CYS A 589 -16.69 45.56 55.70
N VAL A 590 -16.34 44.44 56.29
CA VAL A 590 -17.09 43.85 57.42
C VAL A 590 -16.98 44.74 58.64
N TRP A 591 -15.81 45.31 58.95
CA TRP A 591 -15.64 46.25 60.03
C TRP A 591 -16.54 47.49 59.90
N ILE A 592 -16.64 48.09 58.71
CA ILE A 592 -17.52 49.24 58.45
C ILE A 592 -18.99 48.91 58.72
N HIS A 593 -19.43 47.73 58.29
CA HIS A 593 -20.82 47.31 58.48
C HIS A 593 -21.15 46.86 59.90
N GLU A 594 -20.18 46.26 60.63
CA GLU A 594 -20.44 45.69 61.99
C GLU A 594 -20.04 46.63 63.12
N HIS A 595 -19.15 47.61 62.88
CA HIS A 595 -18.58 48.46 63.90
C HIS A 595 -19.63 49.20 64.78
N ARG A 596 -20.81 49.55 64.18
CA ARG A 596 -21.86 50.25 64.90
C ARG A 596 -22.90 49.36 65.54
N LEU A 597 -23.05 48.16 65.04
CA LEU A 597 -24.14 47.21 65.37
C LEU A 597 -23.67 46.12 66.31
N ASN A 598 -22.38 45.73 66.22
CA ASN A 598 -21.85 44.61 66.96
C ASN A 598 -20.82 45.04 68.00
N ASP A 599 -21.04 44.76 69.26
CA ASP A 599 -20.13 45.09 70.36
C ASP A 599 -18.75 44.44 70.28
N GLU A 600 -18.66 43.27 69.60
CA GLU A 600 -17.36 42.60 69.40
C GLU A 600 -16.38 43.34 68.50
N PHE A 601 -16.91 44.21 67.61
CA PHE A 601 -16.12 45.07 66.76
C PHE A 601 -15.90 46.47 67.34
N ARG A 602 -16.38 46.76 68.61
CA ARG A 602 -16.15 47.99 69.36
C ARG A 602 -14.95 47.87 70.29
N GLY A 603 -14.26 48.98 70.56
CA GLY A 603 -13.16 48.96 71.48
C GLY A 603 -12.01 49.88 71.02
N PRO A 604 -10.89 49.93 71.75
CA PRO A 604 -9.75 50.70 71.32
C PRO A 604 -9.21 50.23 69.96
N PRO A 605 -8.67 51.17 69.11
CA PRO A 605 -8.31 50.84 67.73
C PRO A 605 -7.41 49.63 67.55
N LYS A 606 -6.54 49.33 68.50
CA LYS A 606 -5.70 48.11 68.51
C LYS A 606 -6.48 46.82 68.63
N GLN A 607 -7.55 46.82 69.47
CA GLN A 607 -8.39 45.61 69.57
C GLN A 607 -9.23 45.42 68.33
N GLN A 608 -9.80 46.48 67.78
CA GLN A 608 -10.56 46.43 66.53
C GLN A 608 -9.72 45.84 65.36
N LEU A 609 -8.48 46.24 65.20
CA LEU A 609 -7.58 45.70 64.17
C LEU A 609 -7.33 44.22 64.39
N VAL A 610 -7.09 43.79 65.65
CA VAL A 610 -6.87 42.34 65.96
C VAL A 610 -8.12 41.55 65.68
N THR A 611 -9.32 42.04 66.06
CA THR A 611 -10.59 41.34 65.77
C THR A 611 -10.86 41.21 64.28
N VAL A 612 -10.63 42.28 63.48
CA VAL A 612 -10.77 42.27 62.02
C VAL A 612 -9.79 41.28 61.35
N LEU A 613 -8.52 41.31 61.74
CA LEU A 613 -7.52 40.35 61.23
C LEU A 613 -7.85 38.92 61.64
N TRP A 614 -8.30 38.72 62.88
CA TRP A 614 -8.70 37.40 63.37
C TRP A 614 -9.94 36.89 62.60
N PHE A 615 -10.95 37.74 62.39
CA PHE A 615 -12.15 37.42 61.64
C PHE A 615 -11.81 37.05 60.20
N THR A 616 -11.02 37.84 59.49
CA THR A 616 -10.68 37.53 58.12
C THR A 616 -9.85 36.24 57.94
N LEU A 617 -8.90 35.95 58.84
CA LEU A 617 -8.13 34.73 58.83
C LEU A 617 -8.98 33.51 59.22
N SER A 618 -9.91 33.67 60.18
CA SER A 618 -10.81 32.57 60.55
C SER A 618 -11.77 32.16 59.45
N THR A 619 -12.15 33.09 58.55
CA THR A 619 -12.98 32.77 57.37
C THR A 619 -12.24 31.91 56.37
N MET A 620 -10.90 31.98 56.29
CA MET A 620 -10.09 31.13 55.41
C MET A 620 -10.18 29.66 55.75
N VAL A 621 -10.33 29.32 57.09
CA VAL A 621 -10.45 27.93 57.57
C VAL A 621 -11.90 27.56 57.95
N PHE A 622 -12.86 28.33 57.50
CA PHE A 622 -14.30 28.14 57.81
C PHE A 622 -14.62 28.07 59.30
N ALA A 623 -13.72 28.60 60.16
CA ALA A 623 -13.91 28.60 61.60
C ALA A 623 -14.53 29.95 62.05
N HIS A 624 -15.86 30.10 61.84
CA HIS A 624 -16.60 31.30 62.26
C HIS A 624 -16.81 31.26 63.78
N ARG A 625 -16.17 32.19 64.48
CA ARG A 625 -16.29 32.32 65.91
C ARG A 625 -17.04 33.57 66.37
N GLU A 626 -16.98 34.62 65.53
CA GLU A 626 -17.69 35.88 65.77
C GLU A 626 -18.92 35.96 64.88
N ASN A 627 -20.09 36.34 65.46
CA ASN A 627 -21.36 36.40 64.77
C ASN A 627 -21.52 37.77 64.08
N THR A 628 -21.83 37.82 62.79
CA THR A 628 -22.21 39.05 62.09
C THR A 628 -23.68 39.33 62.34
N VAL A 629 -23.98 40.56 62.75
CA VAL A 629 -25.34 40.99 63.06
C VAL A 629 -26.01 41.71 61.89
N SER A 630 -25.22 42.43 61.09
CA SER A 630 -25.69 43.19 59.96
C SER A 630 -26.14 42.32 58.80
N THR A 631 -27.32 42.59 58.21
CA THR A 631 -27.81 41.85 57.00
C THR A 631 -26.92 42.03 55.78
N LEU A 632 -26.36 43.24 55.55
CA LEU A 632 -25.43 43.52 54.45
C LEU A 632 -24.04 42.84 54.73
N GLY A 633 -23.59 42.84 56.00
CA GLY A 633 -22.38 42.13 56.41
C GLY A 633 -22.47 40.62 56.14
N ARG A 634 -23.64 40.04 56.39
CA ARG A 634 -23.90 38.59 56.09
C ARG A 634 -23.87 38.29 54.58
N LEU A 635 -24.47 39.17 53.78
CA LEU A 635 -24.46 39.01 52.29
C LEU A 635 -22.99 39.06 51.76
N VAL A 636 -22.22 40.06 52.20
CA VAL A 636 -20.80 40.17 51.81
C VAL A 636 -20.01 38.94 52.29
N LEU A 637 -20.29 38.46 53.48
CA LEU A 637 -19.65 37.27 54.01
C LEU A 637 -19.97 35.99 53.19
N ILE A 638 -21.23 35.82 52.80
CA ILE A 638 -21.63 34.65 51.97
C ILE A 638 -20.89 34.68 50.63
N ILE A 639 -20.86 35.80 49.93
CA ILE A 639 -20.12 35.95 48.69
C ILE A 639 -18.63 35.66 48.91
N TRP A 640 -18.07 36.21 49.98
CA TRP A 640 -16.65 35.98 50.32
C TRP A 640 -16.38 34.52 50.62
N LEU A 641 -17.23 33.80 51.37
CA LEU A 641 -17.08 32.38 51.64
C LEU A 641 -17.08 31.54 50.35
N PHE A 642 -17.93 31.93 49.39
CA PHE A 642 -17.90 31.28 48.08
C PHE A 642 -16.58 31.48 47.33
N VAL A 643 -16.04 32.68 47.34
CA VAL A 643 -14.72 33.00 46.77
C VAL A 643 -13.61 32.18 47.48
N VAL A 644 -13.60 32.17 48.80
CA VAL A 644 -12.64 31.39 49.58
C VAL A 644 -12.73 29.89 49.29
N LEU A 645 -13.96 29.36 49.10
CA LEU A 645 -14.20 27.96 48.73
C LEU A 645 -13.50 27.64 47.37
N ILE A 646 -13.69 28.50 46.38
CA ILE A 646 -13.04 28.33 45.06
C ILE A 646 -11.52 28.41 45.19
N ILE A 647 -11.00 29.40 45.92
CA ILE A 647 -9.56 29.56 46.09
C ILE A 647 -8.96 28.32 46.81
N ASN A 648 -9.59 27.85 47.88
CA ASN A 648 -9.12 26.68 48.63
C ASN A 648 -9.19 25.39 47.81
N SER A 649 -10.29 25.16 47.10
CA SER A 649 -10.42 24.01 46.18
C SER A 649 -9.39 24.05 45.05
N SER A 650 -9.16 25.22 44.43
CA SER A 650 -8.16 25.41 43.37
C SER A 650 -6.74 25.20 43.89
N TYR A 651 -6.44 25.69 45.10
CA TYR A 651 -5.15 25.48 45.75
C TYR A 651 -4.89 23.99 46.01
N THR A 652 -5.88 23.27 46.55
CA THR A 652 -5.76 21.84 46.86
C THR A 652 -5.58 21.03 45.57
N ALA A 653 -6.36 21.28 44.52
CA ALA A 653 -6.27 20.62 43.23
C ALA A 653 -4.90 20.88 42.55
N SER A 654 -4.43 22.12 42.53
CA SER A 654 -3.13 22.50 41.98
C SER A 654 -1.95 21.89 42.76
N LEU A 655 -2.02 21.92 44.08
CA LEU A 655 -0.99 21.30 44.93
C LEU A 655 -0.93 19.77 44.69
N THR A 656 -2.08 19.11 44.62
CA THR A 656 -2.17 17.68 44.34
C THR A 656 -1.57 17.36 42.97
N SER A 657 -1.91 18.13 41.92
CA SER A 657 -1.38 17.98 40.57
C SER A 657 0.14 18.17 40.55
N ILE A 658 0.66 19.20 41.21
CA ILE A 658 2.11 19.47 41.29
C ILE A 658 2.85 18.33 41.99
N LEU A 659 2.31 17.84 43.10
CA LEU A 659 2.93 16.74 43.86
C LEU A 659 2.88 15.40 43.09
N THR A 660 1.84 15.16 42.25
CA THR A 660 1.68 13.95 41.50
C THR A 660 2.55 13.97 40.23
N VAL A 661 2.60 15.06 39.48
CA VAL A 661 3.30 15.21 38.18
C VAL A 661 4.82 15.37 38.33
N GLN A 662 5.28 15.93 39.40
CA GLN A 662 6.72 16.19 39.59
C GLN A 662 7.60 14.94 39.77
N GLN A 663 7.05 13.75 39.87
CA GLN A 663 7.85 12.53 40.02
C GLN A 663 8.50 12.02 38.71
N LEU A 664 8.16 12.57 37.52
CA LEU A 664 8.51 11.97 36.22
C LEU A 664 9.07 12.96 35.16
N SER A 665 9.45 14.17 35.48
CA SER A 665 9.97 15.10 34.48
C SER A 665 11.49 15.01 34.31
N SER A 666 11.91 14.47 33.14
CA SER A 666 13.27 14.67 32.62
C SER A 666 13.39 16.05 31.96
N PRO A 667 14.57 16.70 32.01
CA PRO A 667 14.82 17.95 31.27
C PRO A 667 14.70 17.76 29.74
N ILE A 668 14.81 16.53 29.24
CA ILE A 668 14.62 16.15 27.83
C ILE A 668 13.23 15.55 27.72
N GLY A 669 12.35 16.21 26.97
CA GLY A 669 10.96 15.79 26.76
C GLY A 669 10.72 14.95 25.49
N GLY A 670 11.76 14.77 24.66
CA GLY A 670 11.68 14.04 23.40
C GLY A 670 12.77 14.45 22.44
N ILE A 671 12.64 14.05 21.17
CA ILE A 671 13.65 14.29 20.14
C ILE A 671 13.85 15.77 19.84
N ASP A 672 12.80 16.59 19.82
CA ASP A 672 12.89 18.01 19.53
C ASP A 672 13.72 18.77 20.58
N SER A 673 13.54 18.41 21.86
CA SER A 673 14.34 18.96 22.94
C SER A 673 15.80 18.49 22.88
N LEU A 674 16.03 17.27 22.38
CA LEU A 674 17.35 16.70 22.19
C LEU A 674 18.11 17.36 21.01
N ILE A 675 17.41 17.69 19.95
CA ILE A 675 17.97 18.45 18.80
C ILE A 675 18.41 19.84 19.23
N SER A 676 17.57 20.54 20.00
CA SER A 676 17.82 21.92 20.46
C SER A 676 18.90 22.04 21.53
N THR A 677 19.18 20.97 22.27
CA THR A 677 20.27 20.92 23.25
C THR A 677 21.58 20.53 22.57
N ASN A 678 22.72 20.97 23.11
CA ASN A 678 24.04 20.59 22.59
C ASN A 678 24.63 19.38 23.33
N GLU A 679 23.79 18.50 23.88
CA GLU A 679 24.18 17.35 24.67
C GLU A 679 24.62 16.18 23.78
N ARG A 680 25.43 15.25 24.35
CA ARG A 680 25.86 14.04 23.66
C ARG A 680 24.77 12.99 23.65
N ILE A 681 24.64 12.27 22.53
CA ILE A 681 23.61 11.27 22.27
C ILE A 681 24.28 9.91 22.05
N GLY A 682 23.86 8.90 22.79
CA GLY A 682 24.26 7.51 22.56
C GLY A 682 23.38 6.85 21.49
N PHE A 683 23.96 5.93 20.71
CA PHE A 683 23.23 5.10 19.76
C PHE A 683 23.88 3.73 19.63
N GLN A 684 23.15 2.73 19.09
CA GLN A 684 23.68 1.38 18.92
C GLN A 684 24.65 1.29 17.75
N VAL A 685 25.80 0.64 17.95
CA VAL A 685 26.78 0.32 16.88
C VAL A 685 26.09 -0.52 15.80
N GLY A 686 26.23 -0.11 14.53
CA GLY A 686 25.68 -0.82 13.36
C GLY A 686 24.21 -0.54 13.06
N SER A 687 23.51 0.21 13.94
CA SER A 687 22.14 0.65 13.70
C SER A 687 22.05 1.73 12.60
N PHE A 688 20.89 1.85 11.97
CA PHE A 688 20.61 2.94 11.04
C PHE A 688 20.41 4.30 11.74
N ALA A 689 20.26 4.30 13.06
CA ALA A 689 20.02 5.49 13.86
C ALA A 689 21.13 6.55 13.69
N GLU A 690 22.39 6.13 13.48
CA GLU A 690 23.50 7.07 13.21
C GLU A 690 23.23 7.89 11.94
N ASN A 691 22.95 7.21 10.83
CA ASN A 691 22.73 7.90 9.56
C ASN A 691 21.44 8.74 9.61
N TYR A 692 20.40 8.24 10.24
CA TYR A 692 19.15 9.00 10.40
C TYR A 692 19.36 10.30 11.20
N MET A 693 20.10 10.24 12.30
CA MET A 693 20.39 11.42 13.11
C MET A 693 21.26 12.45 12.36
N ILE A 694 22.18 11.99 11.51
CA ILE A 694 23.06 12.87 10.73
C ILE A 694 22.32 13.46 9.52
N GLU A 695 21.66 12.59 8.71
CA GLU A 695 21.13 12.97 7.41
C GLU A 695 19.75 13.65 7.50
N GLU A 696 18.87 13.16 8.40
CA GLU A 696 17.50 13.65 8.52
C GLU A 696 17.34 14.69 9.65
N LEU A 697 17.99 14.47 10.79
CA LEU A 697 17.90 15.37 11.94
C LEU A 697 19.01 16.43 12.00
N ASN A 698 19.97 16.37 11.07
CA ASN A 698 21.12 17.29 10.98
C ASN A 698 21.93 17.40 12.29
N ILE A 699 22.03 16.30 13.05
CA ILE A 699 22.80 16.28 14.30
C ILE A 699 24.29 16.04 13.97
N PRO A 700 25.20 16.91 14.42
CA PRO A 700 26.62 16.75 14.14
C PRO A 700 27.19 15.44 14.68
N LYS A 701 28.00 14.74 13.89
CA LYS A 701 28.61 13.45 14.28
C LYS A 701 29.44 13.55 15.58
N SER A 702 29.99 14.71 15.90
CA SER A 702 30.74 14.97 17.15
C SER A 702 29.91 14.82 18.43
N ARG A 703 28.58 14.94 18.32
CA ARG A 703 27.65 14.72 19.44
C ARG A 703 27.23 13.25 19.60
N LEU A 704 27.48 12.43 18.60
CA LEU A 704 27.04 11.04 18.56
C LEU A 704 28.09 10.13 19.15
N MET A 705 27.68 9.23 20.04
CA MET A 705 28.54 8.21 20.67
C MET A 705 27.98 6.82 20.39
N ALA A 706 28.77 5.99 19.70
CA ALA A 706 28.41 4.62 19.41
C ALA A 706 28.61 3.75 20.68
N LEU A 707 27.59 2.96 21.04
CA LEU A 707 27.54 2.09 22.22
C LEU A 707 27.29 0.64 21.77
N GLY A 708 28.00 -0.31 22.38
CA GLY A 708 28.01 -1.71 21.93
C GLY A 708 27.12 -2.66 22.73
N SER A 709 26.71 -2.30 23.95
CA SER A 709 25.98 -3.21 24.83
C SER A 709 25.00 -2.51 25.77
N PRO A 710 23.96 -3.22 26.26
CA PRO A 710 23.03 -2.69 27.27
C PRO A 710 23.72 -2.23 28.57
N GLN A 711 24.81 -2.89 28.96
CA GLN A 711 25.61 -2.52 30.13
C GLN A 711 26.29 -1.17 29.91
N GLU A 712 26.84 -0.95 28.72
CA GLU A 712 27.44 0.31 28.34
C GLU A 712 26.40 1.44 28.28
N TYR A 713 25.17 1.12 27.84
CA TYR A 713 24.03 2.06 27.88
C TYR A 713 23.78 2.54 29.30
N ALA A 714 23.65 1.59 30.25
CA ALA A 714 23.40 1.92 31.64
C ALA A 714 24.55 2.72 32.29
N GLU A 715 25.80 2.38 31.97
CA GLU A 715 27.00 3.05 32.49
C GLU A 715 27.09 4.50 31.95
N LYS A 716 27.05 4.68 30.63
CA LYS A 716 27.27 5.99 30.02
C LYS A 716 26.11 6.96 30.29
N LEU A 717 24.88 6.42 30.31
CA LEU A 717 23.69 7.22 30.62
C LEU A 717 23.63 7.54 32.12
N GLY A 718 23.97 6.57 32.98
CA GLY A 718 24.02 6.77 34.44
C GLY A 718 25.13 7.71 34.90
N ALA A 719 26.28 7.70 34.24
CA ALA A 719 27.40 8.60 34.49
C ALA A 719 27.18 10.01 33.90
N GLY A 720 26.13 10.22 33.10
CA GLY A 720 25.85 11.49 32.44
C GLY A 720 26.82 11.84 31.29
N ILE A 721 27.55 10.86 30.76
CA ILE A 721 28.47 11.05 29.62
C ILE A 721 27.66 11.28 28.33
N VAL A 722 26.53 10.59 28.20
CA VAL A 722 25.48 10.85 27.22
C VAL A 722 24.21 11.29 27.96
N ALA A 723 23.52 12.28 27.43
CA ALA A 723 22.29 12.79 28.02
C ALA A 723 21.07 11.93 27.71
N ALA A 724 21.09 11.32 26.52
CA ALA A 724 20.05 10.41 26.06
C ALA A 724 20.64 9.32 25.17
N ILE A 725 19.89 8.23 24.99
CA ILE A 725 20.14 7.19 24.00
C ILE A 725 19.00 7.20 23.01
N VAL A 726 19.34 7.13 21.72
CA VAL A 726 18.39 6.96 20.61
C VAL A 726 18.61 5.60 20.00
N ASP A 727 17.61 4.73 20.11
CA ASP A 727 17.66 3.37 19.57
C ASP A 727 16.25 2.85 19.26
N GLU A 728 16.18 1.71 18.60
CA GLU A 728 14.93 1.09 18.20
C GLU A 728 14.15 0.53 19.40
N ARG A 729 12.83 0.68 19.36
CA ARG A 729 11.92 0.33 20.45
C ARG A 729 12.13 -1.08 21.03
N PRO A 730 12.27 -2.16 20.23
CA PRO A 730 12.44 -3.50 20.79
C PRO A 730 13.72 -3.68 21.63
N TYR A 731 14.82 -3.01 21.25
CA TYR A 731 16.06 -3.05 22.04
C TYR A 731 15.92 -2.29 23.34
N ILE A 732 15.22 -1.16 23.27
CA ILE A 732 14.99 -0.33 24.46
C ILE A 732 14.05 -1.03 25.45
N ASP A 733 13.03 -1.73 24.99
CA ASP A 733 12.13 -2.49 25.86
C ASP A 733 12.89 -3.62 26.59
N LEU A 734 13.81 -4.30 25.88
CA LEU A 734 14.73 -5.27 26.51
C LEU A 734 15.68 -4.61 27.50
N PHE A 735 16.26 -3.47 27.17
CA PHE A 735 17.13 -2.71 28.05
C PHE A 735 16.41 -2.26 29.32
N LEU A 736 15.22 -1.67 29.18
CA LEU A 736 14.43 -1.18 30.31
C LEU A 736 13.90 -2.32 31.19
N SER A 737 13.69 -3.52 30.64
CA SER A 737 13.26 -4.67 31.43
C SER A 737 14.23 -5.05 32.57
N SER A 738 15.51 -4.73 32.41
CA SER A 738 16.58 -4.97 33.36
C SER A 738 17.11 -3.70 34.05
N ASN A 739 16.73 -2.51 33.60
CA ASN A 739 17.29 -1.24 34.09
C ASN A 739 16.20 -0.21 34.42
N CYS A 740 15.65 -0.30 35.65
CA CYS A 740 14.55 0.51 36.15
C CYS A 740 14.89 2.00 36.39
N LYS A 741 16.14 2.42 36.19
CA LYS A 741 16.59 3.79 36.44
C LYS A 741 16.40 4.72 35.22
N PHE A 742 15.91 4.18 34.10
CA PHE A 742 15.76 4.87 32.85
C PHE A 742 14.32 4.79 32.35
N GLN A 743 13.94 5.72 31.50
CA GLN A 743 12.60 5.77 30.88
C GLN A 743 12.66 6.28 29.45
N VAL A 744 11.67 5.89 28.64
CA VAL A 744 11.42 6.49 27.35
C VAL A 744 10.74 7.83 27.53
N VAL A 745 11.15 8.84 26.76
CA VAL A 745 10.54 10.16 26.74
C VAL A 745 10.15 10.55 25.33
N GLY A 746 8.99 11.21 25.21
CA GLY A 746 8.38 11.51 23.92
C GLY A 746 7.76 10.27 23.27
N GLU A 747 7.25 10.48 22.04
CA GLU A 747 6.70 9.42 21.21
C GLU A 747 7.77 8.82 20.30
N GLU A 748 7.46 7.70 19.69
CA GLU A 748 8.22 7.08 18.61
C GLU A 748 8.26 8.04 17.41
N PHE A 749 9.44 8.50 17.01
CA PHE A 749 9.56 9.54 15.98
C PHE A 749 9.91 9.00 14.59
N THR A 750 10.13 7.68 14.45
CA THR A 750 10.18 7.00 13.16
C THR A 750 9.21 5.83 13.18
N LYS A 751 8.57 5.56 12.03
CA LYS A 751 7.73 4.36 11.86
C LYS A 751 8.44 3.39 10.94
N SER A 752 9.10 2.42 11.50
CA SER A 752 9.80 1.35 10.79
C SER A 752 9.47 0.00 11.42
N GLY A 753 9.93 -1.08 10.81
CA GLY A 753 9.74 -2.42 11.34
C GLY A 753 10.86 -3.33 10.88
N TRP A 754 11.05 -4.48 11.54
CA TRP A 754 11.99 -5.49 11.11
C TRP A 754 11.36 -6.44 10.12
N GLY A 755 12.04 -6.69 9.02
CA GLY A 755 11.64 -7.62 7.97
C GLY A 755 12.81 -8.47 7.51
N PHE A 756 12.50 -9.61 6.89
CA PHE A 756 13.50 -10.46 6.24
C PHE A 756 13.79 -9.92 4.84
N ALA A 757 15.08 -9.91 4.47
CA ALA A 757 15.53 -9.39 3.19
C ALA A 757 15.78 -10.52 2.18
N PHE A 758 15.29 -10.31 0.95
CA PHE A 758 15.43 -11.22 -0.19
C PHE A 758 15.97 -10.46 -1.41
N PRO A 759 16.55 -11.15 -2.40
CA PRO A 759 16.89 -10.53 -3.67
C PRO A 759 15.69 -9.82 -4.31
N LYS A 760 15.95 -8.82 -5.12
CA LYS A 760 14.88 -8.11 -5.86
C LYS A 760 14.05 -9.10 -6.68
N ASP A 761 12.74 -8.83 -6.71
CA ASP A 761 11.72 -9.61 -7.42
C ASP A 761 11.62 -11.08 -6.93
N SER A 762 12.13 -11.39 -5.74
CA SER A 762 12.05 -12.74 -5.18
C SER A 762 10.61 -13.12 -4.84
N PRO A 763 10.03 -14.17 -5.45
CA PRO A 763 8.68 -14.60 -5.14
C PRO A 763 8.56 -15.14 -3.69
N LEU A 764 9.67 -15.60 -3.10
CA LEU A 764 9.70 -16.07 -1.71
C LEU A 764 9.42 -14.93 -0.72
N ALA A 765 9.84 -13.69 -1.02
CA ALA A 765 9.57 -12.53 -0.18
C ALA A 765 8.06 -12.29 0.02
N VAL A 766 7.28 -12.57 -1.02
CA VAL A 766 5.82 -12.42 -1.01
C VAL A 766 5.15 -13.55 -0.24
N ASP A 767 5.59 -14.79 -0.47
CA ASP A 767 5.04 -15.95 0.23
C ASP A 767 5.38 -15.89 1.72
N MET A 768 6.59 -15.45 2.08
CA MET A 768 7.00 -15.18 3.46
C MET A 768 6.20 -14.02 4.07
N SER A 769 5.93 -12.95 3.33
CA SER A 769 5.06 -11.86 3.80
C SER A 769 3.66 -12.35 4.13
N THR A 770 3.10 -13.18 3.26
CA THR A 770 1.77 -13.80 3.48
C THR A 770 1.79 -14.73 4.69
N ALA A 771 2.87 -15.47 4.89
CA ALA A 771 3.04 -16.35 6.05
C ALA A 771 3.16 -15.55 7.36
N ILE A 772 3.91 -14.43 7.37
CA ILE A 772 4.02 -13.53 8.52
C ILE A 772 2.67 -12.92 8.88
N LEU A 773 1.88 -12.48 7.90
CA LEU A 773 0.53 -11.97 8.14
C LEU A 773 -0.36 -13.03 8.78
N LYS A 774 -0.31 -14.28 8.29
CA LYS A 774 -1.03 -15.39 8.90
C LYS A 774 -0.59 -15.68 10.34
N LEU A 775 0.73 -15.59 10.64
CA LEU A 775 1.23 -15.72 12.01
C LEU A 775 0.74 -14.59 12.91
N SER A 776 0.57 -13.39 12.37
CA SER A 776 0.00 -12.26 13.10
C SER A 776 -1.50 -12.47 13.37
N GLU A 777 -2.26 -12.89 12.36
CA GLU A 777 -3.71 -13.10 12.45
C GLU A 777 -4.10 -14.25 13.39
N ASN A 778 -3.32 -15.34 13.41
CA ASN A 778 -3.59 -16.50 14.28
C ASN A 778 -3.00 -16.36 15.68
N GLY A 779 -2.31 -15.25 16.00
CA GLY A 779 -1.72 -14.97 17.30
C GLY A 779 -0.42 -15.72 17.63
N GLU A 780 0.10 -16.55 16.72
CA GLU A 780 1.38 -17.25 16.93
C GLU A 780 2.56 -16.28 16.99
N LEU A 781 2.54 -15.22 16.18
CA LEU A 781 3.56 -14.18 16.21
C LEU A 781 3.64 -13.52 17.60
N HIS A 782 2.49 -13.26 18.22
CA HIS A 782 2.43 -12.70 19.58
C HIS A 782 2.98 -13.67 20.65
N LYS A 783 2.73 -14.98 20.51
CA LYS A 783 3.29 -15.98 21.43
C LYS A 783 4.82 -16.05 21.33
N ILE A 784 5.37 -16.01 20.11
CA ILE A 784 6.83 -15.99 19.90
C ILE A 784 7.41 -14.70 20.45
N HIS A 785 6.76 -13.56 20.23
CA HIS A 785 7.15 -12.28 20.81
C HIS A 785 7.19 -12.34 22.34
N ASP A 786 6.12 -12.82 22.98
CA ASP A 786 6.03 -12.90 24.43
C ASP A 786 7.06 -13.85 25.04
N TYR A 787 7.37 -14.94 24.35
CA TYR A 787 8.37 -15.90 24.78
C TYR A 787 9.77 -15.28 24.85
N TRP A 788 10.16 -14.48 23.84
CA TRP A 788 11.53 -13.96 23.73
C TRP A 788 11.70 -12.55 24.32
N LEU A 789 10.71 -11.68 24.17
CA LEU A 789 10.84 -10.24 24.43
C LEU A 789 10.06 -9.78 25.67
N LYS A 790 9.00 -10.53 26.10
CA LYS A 790 8.24 -10.19 27.28
C LYS A 790 8.96 -10.64 28.53
N ARG A 791 9.83 -9.80 29.04
CA ARG A 791 10.36 -9.97 30.39
C ARG A 791 9.43 -9.28 31.38
N LYS A 792 9.48 -9.76 32.70
CA LYS A 792 8.81 -9.04 33.77
C LYS A 792 9.32 -7.61 33.72
N THR A 793 8.45 -6.69 33.33
CA THR A 793 8.74 -5.26 33.46
C THR A 793 9.28 -5.05 34.86
N CYS A 794 10.41 -4.37 34.98
CA CYS A 794 10.79 -3.77 36.21
C CYS A 794 9.55 -3.03 36.72
N THR A 795 8.83 -3.61 37.68
CA THR A 795 8.04 -2.79 38.54
C THR A 795 9.07 -1.87 39.18
N PRO A 796 9.05 -0.55 38.89
CA PRO A 796 9.78 0.33 39.76
C PRO A 796 9.37 -0.14 41.15
N GLN A 797 10.30 -0.55 42.02
CA GLN A 797 9.99 -0.58 43.42
C GLN A 797 9.46 0.81 43.69
N ILE A 798 8.15 0.94 43.69
CA ILE A 798 7.44 2.02 44.32
C ILE A 798 7.71 1.74 45.77
N SER A 799 9.01 1.91 46.16
CA SER A 799 9.39 2.00 47.51
C SER A 799 8.55 3.15 48.05
N ASP A 800 7.49 2.86 48.81
CA ASP A 800 6.80 3.74 49.77
C ASP A 800 6.73 5.26 49.47
N SER A 801 6.97 5.65 48.23
CA SER A 801 7.12 7.04 47.82
C SER A 801 5.79 7.76 47.57
N ASN A 802 4.65 7.06 47.79
CA ASN A 802 3.34 7.74 47.82
C ASN A 802 3.07 8.42 49.16
N GLN A 803 3.96 8.26 50.15
CA GLN A 803 3.90 8.96 51.42
C GLN A 803 4.61 10.31 51.25
N LEU A 804 3.92 11.39 51.64
CA LEU A 804 4.50 12.72 51.71
C LEU A 804 5.62 12.72 52.79
N GLN A 805 6.85 12.94 52.34
CA GLN A 805 8.03 12.96 53.21
C GLN A 805 8.11 14.28 53.97
N LEU A 806 8.68 14.25 55.19
CA LEU A 806 8.90 15.42 56.03
C LEU A 806 9.66 16.55 55.32
N ASP A 807 10.55 16.21 54.42
CA ASP A 807 11.38 17.15 53.65
C ASP A 807 10.56 18.15 52.83
N SER A 808 9.34 17.78 52.40
CA SER A 808 8.45 18.65 51.63
C SER A 808 7.74 19.68 52.51
N PHE A 809 7.67 19.50 53.84
CA PHE A 809 6.92 20.35 54.77
C PHE A 809 7.80 20.87 55.93
N TRP A 810 9.09 20.54 55.94
CA TRP A 810 10.00 20.95 57.02
C TRP A 810 9.97 22.48 57.29
N GLU A 811 9.97 23.28 56.26
CA GLU A 811 9.94 24.74 56.34
C GLU A 811 8.63 25.28 56.91
N LEU A 812 7.51 24.62 56.56
CA LEU A 812 6.21 24.98 57.11
C LEU A 812 6.19 24.74 58.64
N PHE A 813 6.73 23.60 59.07
CA PHE A 813 6.88 23.34 60.53
C PHE A 813 7.87 24.28 61.19
N LEU A 814 8.92 24.70 60.54
CA LEU A 814 9.90 25.64 61.07
C LEU A 814 9.28 27.04 61.23
N ILE A 815 8.51 27.48 60.25
CA ILE A 815 7.79 28.78 60.34
C ILE A 815 6.76 28.73 61.49
N PHE A 816 6.01 27.66 61.60
CA PHE A 816 5.02 27.49 62.65
C PHE A 816 5.71 27.40 64.03
N GLY A 817 6.72 26.59 64.19
CA GLY A 817 7.51 26.47 65.38
C GLY A 817 8.16 27.81 65.81
N GLY A 818 8.71 28.55 64.84
CA GLY A 818 9.29 29.88 65.07
C GLY A 818 8.23 30.91 65.52
N ALA A 819 7.04 30.87 64.91
CA ALA A 819 5.94 31.76 65.34
C ALA A 819 5.44 31.44 66.76
N CYS A 820 5.33 30.15 67.13
CA CYS A 820 4.98 29.72 68.48
C CYS A 820 6.08 30.17 69.50
N ALA A 821 7.33 29.94 69.18
CA ALA A 821 8.43 30.35 70.06
C ALA A 821 8.46 31.88 70.24
N LEU A 822 8.24 32.68 69.17
CA LEU A 822 8.15 34.13 69.22
C LEU A 822 6.98 34.58 70.10
N ALA A 823 5.79 33.94 69.94
CA ALA A 823 4.62 34.23 70.76
C ALA A 823 4.87 33.99 72.24
N LEU A 824 5.51 32.85 72.58
CA LEU A 824 5.90 32.55 73.94
C LEU A 824 6.95 33.52 74.46
N LEU A 825 7.91 33.89 73.69
CA LEU A 825 8.95 34.87 74.04
C LEU A 825 8.35 36.22 74.33
N ILE A 826 7.42 36.73 73.49
CA ILE A 826 6.67 37.96 73.73
C ILE A 826 5.84 37.88 75.00
N TYR A 827 5.19 36.75 75.27
CA TYR A 827 4.42 36.49 76.47
C TYR A 827 5.31 36.55 77.73
N PHE A 828 6.43 35.84 77.73
CA PHE A 828 7.36 35.82 78.80
C PHE A 828 8.05 37.21 79.07
N CYS A 829 8.40 37.93 77.94
CA CYS A 829 8.91 39.28 78.06
C CYS A 829 7.90 40.26 78.66
N LYS A 830 6.63 40.13 78.28
CA LYS A 830 5.57 40.92 78.93
C LYS A 830 5.40 40.57 80.36
N MET A 831 5.43 39.33 80.71
CA MET A 831 5.28 38.81 82.13
C MET A 831 6.48 39.25 83.00
N ILE A 832 7.69 39.16 82.49
CA ILE A 832 8.88 39.64 83.16
C ILE A 832 8.78 41.16 83.38
N ARG A 833 8.32 41.97 82.40
CA ARG A 833 8.11 43.41 82.61
C ARG A 833 7.06 43.70 83.68
N VAL A 834 5.95 42.98 83.78
CA VAL A 834 4.92 43.11 84.78
C VAL A 834 5.47 42.71 86.14
N PHE A 835 6.20 41.63 86.18
CA PHE A 835 6.87 41.13 87.41
C PHE A 835 7.93 42.17 87.96
N GLY A 836 8.73 42.73 87.08
CA GLY A 836 9.70 43.79 87.38
C GLY A 836 9.05 45.07 87.91
N LYS A 837 7.87 45.47 87.37
CA LYS A 837 7.10 46.62 87.89
C LYS A 837 6.46 46.35 89.23
N HIS A 838 6.05 45.17 89.56
CA HIS A 838 5.48 44.78 90.85
C HIS A 838 6.54 44.67 91.97
N HIS A 839 7.81 44.42 91.60
CA HIS A 839 8.86 44.26 92.65
C HIS A 839 9.69 45.57 92.86
N SER A 840 9.28 46.65 92.21
CA SER A 840 9.96 47.97 92.33
C SER A 840 9.42 48.85 93.38
N GLN A 841 8.58 48.36 94.37
CA GLN A 841 8.26 49.10 95.60
C GLN A 841 9.21 48.70 96.72
N PRO A 842 9.83 49.62 97.39
CA PRO A 842 10.82 49.33 98.49
C PRO A 842 10.20 48.96 99.78
N GLN A 843 10.38 47.76 100.26
CA GLN A 843 10.32 47.37 101.62
C GLN A 843 11.51 46.48 101.94
N GLY A 844 12.21 46.94 102.99
CA GLY A 844 13.50 46.54 103.45
C GLY A 844 13.73 45.11 103.97
N GLN A 845 14.97 44.75 103.97
CA GLN A 845 15.72 43.71 104.62
C GLN A 845 15.76 42.27 104.11
N SER A 846 16.95 41.93 103.67
CA SER A 846 17.75 40.74 103.93
C SER A 846 17.14 39.36 103.65
N SER A 847 17.71 38.68 102.58
CA SER A 847 18.68 37.53 102.74
C SER A 847 18.88 36.82 101.41
N LYS A 848 20.10 36.30 101.31
CA LYS A 848 20.68 35.50 100.26
C LYS A 848 19.83 34.23 99.94
N SER A 849 19.50 33.99 98.67
CA SER A 849 19.52 32.66 98.06
C SER A 849 19.08 32.74 96.58
N GLY A 850 19.90 32.37 95.68
CA GLY A 850 19.68 32.46 94.22
C GLY A 850 18.74 31.42 93.58
N SER A 851 18.10 30.58 94.42
CA SER A 851 17.21 29.48 93.96
C SER A 851 15.69 29.86 94.01
N CYS A 852 15.37 31.00 94.57
CA CYS A 852 13.96 31.38 94.87
C CYS A 852 13.28 32.23 93.75
N SER A 853 14.01 32.70 92.79
CA SER A 853 13.45 33.67 91.81
C SER A 853 12.51 33.04 90.76
N VAL A 854 12.85 31.81 90.31
CA VAL A 854 12.05 31.13 89.28
C VAL A 854 10.72 30.62 89.83
N ARG A 855 10.75 30.14 91.03
CA ARG A 855 9.55 29.63 91.81
C ARG A 855 8.58 30.76 92.11
N LYS A 856 9.09 31.95 92.49
CA LYS A 856 8.27 33.16 92.70
C LYS A 856 7.70 33.71 91.46
N PHE A 857 8.43 33.62 90.40
CA PHE A 857 7.94 34.07 89.04
C PHE A 857 6.80 33.11 88.55
N LEU A 858 6.98 31.78 88.71
CA LEU A 858 5.97 30.82 88.30
C LEU A 858 4.70 30.93 89.16
N SER A 859 4.78 31.17 90.49
CA SER A 859 3.61 31.42 91.30
C SER A 859 2.92 32.74 91.00
N PHE A 860 3.64 33.78 90.61
CA PHE A 860 3.13 35.04 90.10
C PHE A 860 2.36 34.88 88.75
N VAL A 861 2.89 33.99 87.90
CA VAL A 861 2.22 33.64 86.62
C VAL A 861 0.89 32.94 86.90
N ASP A 862 0.88 31.99 87.82
CA ASP A 862 -0.31 31.22 88.20
C ASP A 862 -1.38 32.15 88.86
N GLU A 863 -0.97 33.08 89.71
CA GLU A 863 -1.87 34.01 90.34
C GLU A 863 -2.52 35.01 89.38
N LYS A 864 -1.74 35.50 88.42
CA LYS A 864 -2.25 36.36 87.39
C LYS A 864 -3.18 35.65 86.39
N GLU A 865 -2.92 34.39 86.01
CA GLU A 865 -3.84 33.61 85.25
C GLU A 865 -5.18 33.34 85.94
N GLU A 866 -5.14 33.13 87.34
CA GLU A 866 -6.31 32.99 88.10
C GLU A 866 -7.16 34.28 88.22
N GLU A 867 -6.52 35.43 88.42
CA GLU A 867 -7.18 36.75 88.37
C GLU A 867 -7.87 37.04 87.01
N VAL A 868 -7.18 36.74 85.82
CA VAL A 868 -7.71 36.92 84.54
C VAL A 868 -8.87 35.93 84.30
N SER A 869 -8.79 34.73 84.78
CA SER A 869 -9.89 33.74 84.73
C SER A 869 -11.06 34.16 85.53
N LYS A 870 -10.89 34.65 86.78
CA LYS A 870 -11.96 35.13 87.64
C LYS A 870 -12.62 36.39 87.10
N SER A 871 -11.88 37.29 86.47
CA SER A 871 -12.43 38.50 85.82
C SER A 871 -13.25 38.17 84.58
N LYS A 872 -12.83 37.18 83.77
CA LYS A 872 -13.58 36.70 82.60
C LYS A 872 -14.88 35.95 83.04
N LEU A 873 -14.85 35.16 84.10
CA LEU A 873 -16.05 34.53 84.65
C LEU A 873 -17.03 35.55 85.18
N LYS A 874 -16.54 36.58 85.85
CA LYS A 874 -17.38 37.70 86.38
C LYS A 874 -18.08 38.41 85.22
N ARG A 875 -17.35 38.71 84.14
CA ARG A 875 -17.89 39.42 82.93
C ARG A 875 -18.90 38.49 82.22
N LYS A 876 -18.66 37.19 82.14
CA LYS A 876 -19.62 36.21 81.56
C LYS A 876 -20.91 36.06 82.37
N ARG A 877 -20.84 36.15 83.76
CA ARG A 877 -21.99 36.18 84.61
C ARG A 877 -22.81 37.49 84.52
N GLU A 878 -22.14 38.66 84.35
CA GLU A 878 -22.81 39.92 84.12
C GLU A 878 -23.48 39.97 82.75
N MET A 879 -22.94 39.39 81.71
CA MET A 879 -23.58 39.28 80.39
C MET A 879 -24.77 38.31 80.43
N SER A 880 -24.73 37.21 81.12
CA SER A 880 -25.84 36.29 81.24
C SER A 880 -27.01 36.84 82.07
N TYR A 881 -26.75 37.81 83.01
CA TYR A 881 -27.78 38.54 83.74
C TYR A 881 -28.48 39.58 82.87
N VAL A 882 -27.84 40.16 81.86
CA VAL A 882 -28.41 41.12 80.95
C VAL A 882 -29.27 40.38 79.89
N GLU A 883 -28.77 39.24 79.36
CA GLU A 883 -29.57 38.39 78.41
C GLU A 883 -30.82 37.82 79.06
N GLY A 884 -30.79 37.43 80.38
CA GLY A 884 -31.98 36.96 81.07
C GLY A 884 -33.08 38.02 81.28
N ARG A 885 -32.74 39.29 81.29
CA ARG A 885 -33.72 40.45 81.36
C ARG A 885 -34.27 40.80 79.96
N GLU A 886 -33.59 40.59 78.86
CA GLU A 886 -34.10 40.81 77.50
C GLU A 886 -35.09 39.68 77.06
N VAL A 887 -34.87 38.44 77.50
CA VAL A 887 -35.70 37.26 77.17
C VAL A 887 -37.07 37.37 77.91
N ASP A 888 -37.09 37.92 79.23
CA ASP A 888 -38.34 38.14 79.98
C ASP A 888 -39.18 39.31 79.42
N SER A 889 -38.56 40.36 78.83
CA SER A 889 -39.27 41.39 78.17
C SER A 889 -39.85 40.99 76.81
N ARG A 890 -39.19 40.09 76.09
CA ARG A 890 -39.66 39.56 74.79
C ARG A 890 -40.82 38.54 74.99
N ASN A 891 -40.80 37.72 76.04
CA ASN A 891 -41.83 36.80 76.33
C ASN A 891 -43.16 37.52 76.85
N ARG A 892 -43.04 38.72 77.45
CA ARG A 892 -44.20 39.54 77.76
C ARG A 892 -44.83 40.26 76.55
N SER A 893 -44.02 40.64 75.55
CA SER A 893 -44.49 41.24 74.34
C SER A 893 -45.20 40.22 73.39
N ASN A 894 -44.72 38.98 73.34
CA ASN A 894 -45.33 37.93 72.53
C ASN A 894 -46.62 37.36 73.14
N ARG A 895 -46.83 37.52 74.45
CA ARG A 895 -48.11 37.15 75.10
C ARG A 895 -49.23 38.17 74.86
N ILE A 896 -48.93 39.41 74.56
CA ILE A 896 -49.86 40.47 74.23
C ILE A 896 -50.23 40.42 72.76
N GLN A 897 -49.37 39.84 71.93
CA GLN A 897 -49.62 39.72 70.47
C GLN A 897 -50.42 38.45 70.11
N ALA A 898 -50.45 37.46 70.98
CA ALA A 898 -51.19 36.22 70.78
C ALA A 898 -52.67 36.31 71.24
N GLU A 899 -53.06 37.39 71.92
CA GLU A 899 -54.48 37.70 72.34
C GLU A 899 -55.17 38.63 71.38
N PHE A 900 -54.54 39.10 70.31
CA PHE A 900 -55.14 39.98 69.31
C PHE A 900 -55.33 39.29 67.90
N ASP A 901 -54.98 38.01 67.73
CA ASP A 901 -55.15 37.27 66.48
C ASP A 901 -56.23 36.15 66.59
N GLU A 902 -57.09 36.19 67.70
CA GLU A 902 -58.23 35.30 67.83
C GLU A 902 -59.56 36.12 68.01
N GLU A 903 -59.80 37.23 67.23
CA GLU A 903 -61.11 37.78 66.89
C GLU A 903 -61.17 38.04 65.38
#